data_368a3f6f8b45f363e959cb5ccdfdefbe
#
_entry.id   368a3f6f8b45f363e959cb5ccdfdefbe
#
_cell.length_a   1.000
_cell.length_b   1.000
_cell.length_c   1.000
_cell.angle_alpha   90.00
_cell.angle_beta   90.00
_cell.angle_gamma   90.00
#
_symmetry.space_group_name_H-M   'P 1'
#
loop_
_entity.id
_entity.type
_entity.pdbx_description
1 polymer ?
#
loop_
_entity_poly.entity_id
_entity_poly.type
_entity_poly.pdbx_seq_one_letter_code
_entity_poly.pdbx_strand_id
1 'polypeptide(L)'
;MEKIKKINKSSIIIIIYSIILSLLLSMEISFGNIDIHNILNINISLTLIIMLVLLLISSFFLFDRKKVTDFIYKYRYLLAGIVFILLVLGKFHCTSIGIWNDYIQPNYDYSDKTVISTPKSIRSDEWLVNSPLMFSQKYVNYNINNDLVRADKTNIYLLSTAPVLDLLEIARPLSLGVMLFGNDYGISIWWFGRVFALFFTTFELLMILTKKNKKISLFGSILVLGSSVIQWFFASYITEILIGGQLALISFYYLIKSESKLKKVLWSFVFAIGMLDYCLILYPAHQIPFGYIFVIIALWMIFDNKENNVIKKNIKYMICPIIIILTVLIRFFLLSKEGISAISNSVYPGHRFTNGGNWNEWQRLFQYPYTMLLPFKSTGDACTISSFLSLFPLPLIIAIYYLVKNKKEIKKEGIFSKNFLLIGLVFLAILYLAFCIFKLPSFIVKVTLLSKTTVNAICAPIGFICILLMCILMDKVKFNKKKEKIMCLVISLLLSLFCVYVSYSFMSDYANKYICFALFLIFSILNYLYLTNDKKIKQNVLIICMSCICFINIIYVNPLTIGTDMIYKKPLANEINKIISKDKNSRWIALDSFITPNYLMMNGAKTINSTNLYPNLKLWTKIDKNGKYENVYNRYAHTIIDLTSEETSFELIQPDLMKINLNYDDISSLDINYIYSNKNIDIDNKYNVNLVKIYDDDGSYIYKVGKSR
;
A
#
# COMPACT_ATOMS: atom_id res chain seq x y z
N MET A 1 -31.32 28.23 28.60
CA MET A 1 -31.67 26.76 28.76
C MET A 1 -32.67 26.23 27.74
N GLU A 2 -33.06 26.96 26.69
CA GLU A 2 -34.08 26.48 25.71
C GLU A 2 -33.51 25.94 24.36
N LYS A 3 -32.20 25.80 24.19
CA LYS A 3 -31.59 25.27 22.94
C LYS A 3 -31.26 23.78 22.97
N ILE A 4 -31.62 23.03 24.03
CA ILE A 4 -31.32 21.59 24.16
C ILE A 4 -32.50 20.71 23.67
N LYS A 5 -33.64 21.27 23.30
CA LYS A 5 -34.86 20.51 22.94
C LYS A 5 -35.07 20.36 21.43
N LYS A 6 -34.14 19.75 20.71
CA LYS A 6 -34.46 18.97 19.49
C LYS A 6 -33.28 18.06 19.16
N ILE A 7 -33.11 17.00 19.92
CA ILE A 7 -32.40 15.83 19.40
C ILE A 7 -33.26 15.31 18.24
N ASN A 8 -32.83 15.60 17.03
CA ASN A 8 -33.55 15.21 15.82
C ASN A 8 -33.54 13.67 15.73
N LYS A 9 -34.65 13.04 15.27
CA LYS A 9 -34.74 11.57 15.07
C LYS A 9 -33.50 10.98 14.36
N SER A 10 -32.90 11.73 13.44
CA SER A 10 -31.65 11.33 12.77
C SER A 10 -30.45 11.24 13.72
N SER A 11 -30.35 12.09 14.74
CA SER A 11 -29.23 12.02 15.72
C SER A 11 -29.36 10.80 16.64
N ILE A 12 -30.59 10.41 17.00
CA ILE A 12 -30.85 9.19 17.79
C ILE A 12 -30.49 7.96 16.98
N ILE A 13 -30.89 7.90 15.71
CA ILE A 13 -30.57 6.77 14.81
C ILE A 13 -29.07 6.60 14.67
N ILE A 14 -28.30 7.67 14.57
CA ILE A 14 -26.84 7.63 14.41
C ILE A 14 -26.15 7.22 15.70
N ILE A 15 -26.63 7.68 16.86
CA ILE A 15 -26.11 7.22 18.15
C ILE A 15 -26.34 5.71 18.29
N ILE A 16 -27.56 5.24 18.02
CA ILE A 16 -27.90 3.80 18.05
C ILE A 16 -27.04 3.02 17.05
N TYR A 17 -26.89 3.52 15.81
CA TYR A 17 -26.04 2.93 14.79
C TYR A 17 -24.56 2.86 15.23
N SER A 18 -24.02 3.94 15.79
CA SER A 18 -22.65 3.98 16.29
C SER A 18 -22.42 3.01 17.45
N ILE A 19 -23.38 2.86 18.35
CA ILE A 19 -23.33 1.90 19.46
C ILE A 19 -23.38 0.46 18.92
N ILE A 20 -24.34 0.14 18.06
CA ILE A 20 -24.47 -1.20 17.48
C ILE A 20 -23.22 -1.56 16.68
N LEU A 21 -22.75 -0.66 15.84
CA LEU A 21 -21.56 -0.90 15.01
C LEU A 21 -20.30 -1.05 15.87
N SER A 22 -20.12 -0.24 16.92
CA SER A 22 -18.97 -0.36 17.81
C SER A 22 -19.01 -1.67 18.62
N LEU A 23 -20.19 -2.10 19.06
CA LEU A 23 -20.37 -3.40 19.72
C LEU A 23 -20.04 -4.56 18.76
N LEU A 24 -20.58 -4.53 17.54
CA LEU A 24 -20.27 -5.56 16.52
C LEU A 24 -18.79 -5.63 16.17
N LEU A 25 -18.11 -4.48 16.13
CA LEU A 25 -16.69 -4.39 15.79
C LEU A 25 -15.75 -4.78 16.94
N SER A 26 -16.18 -4.60 18.19
CA SER A 26 -15.38 -5.01 19.35
C SER A 26 -15.54 -6.48 19.72
N MET A 27 -16.59 -7.12 19.22
CA MET A 27 -16.74 -8.57 19.31
C MET A 27 -15.73 -9.19 18.34
N GLU A 28 -14.93 -10.13 18.82
CA GLU A 28 -14.22 -11.05 17.95
C GLU A 28 -15.26 -11.92 17.25
N ILE A 29 -15.80 -11.43 16.13
CA ILE A 29 -16.73 -12.21 15.32
C ILE A 29 -15.89 -13.29 14.64
N SER A 30 -15.88 -14.48 15.23
CA SER A 30 -15.46 -15.68 14.55
C SER A 30 -16.45 -15.95 13.42
N PHE A 31 -16.08 -15.59 12.18
CA PHE A 31 -16.88 -15.88 10.99
C PHE A 31 -16.93 -17.39 10.77
N GLY A 32 -17.95 -18.03 11.26
CA GLY A 32 -18.15 -19.47 11.14
C GLY A 32 -18.91 -20.08 12.30
N ASN A 33 -18.67 -19.62 13.52
CA ASN A 33 -19.46 -19.99 14.70
C ASN A 33 -19.73 -18.71 15.50
N ILE A 34 -20.93 -18.17 15.39
CA ILE A 34 -21.43 -17.18 16.35
C ILE A 34 -21.74 -17.97 17.60
N ASP A 35 -20.75 -18.13 18.45
CA ASP A 35 -20.97 -18.72 19.77
C ASP A 35 -21.43 -17.61 20.71
N ILE A 36 -22.65 -17.77 21.25
CA ILE A 36 -23.27 -16.80 22.17
C ILE A 36 -22.37 -16.57 23.41
N HIS A 37 -21.54 -17.54 23.79
CA HIS A 37 -20.57 -17.40 24.88
C HIS A 37 -19.44 -16.38 24.61
N ASN A 38 -19.12 -16.08 23.36
CA ASN A 38 -18.12 -15.07 23.01
C ASN A 38 -18.66 -13.63 23.09
N ILE A 39 -19.96 -13.44 23.19
CA ILE A 39 -20.59 -12.12 23.41
C ILE A 39 -20.14 -11.48 24.73
N LEU A 40 -19.74 -12.27 25.71
CA LEU A 40 -19.31 -11.81 27.04
C LEU A 40 -17.87 -11.30 27.09
N ASN A 41 -17.04 -11.57 26.07
CA ASN A 41 -15.64 -11.14 25.97
C ASN A 41 -15.46 -9.84 25.16
N ILE A 42 -16.32 -8.85 25.40
CA ILE A 42 -16.22 -7.55 24.72
C ILE A 42 -15.06 -6.75 25.33
N ASN A 43 -14.09 -6.36 24.50
CA ASN A 43 -13.07 -5.41 24.91
C ASN A 43 -13.71 -4.02 25.08
N ILE A 44 -14.09 -3.68 26.32
CA ILE A 44 -14.80 -2.45 26.66
C ILE A 44 -14.01 -1.21 26.24
N SER A 45 -12.69 -1.20 26.43
CA SER A 45 -11.83 -0.07 26.07
C SER A 45 -11.82 0.17 24.55
N LEU A 46 -11.67 -0.89 23.76
CA LEU A 46 -11.72 -0.82 22.31
C LEU A 46 -13.10 -0.38 21.81
N THR A 47 -14.17 -0.93 22.41
CA THR A 47 -15.55 -0.55 22.09
C THR A 47 -15.81 0.94 22.33
N LEU A 48 -15.36 1.48 23.46
CA LEU A 48 -15.49 2.89 23.79
C LEU A 48 -14.69 3.79 22.82
N ILE A 49 -13.48 3.40 22.45
CA ILE A 49 -12.66 4.13 21.49
C ILE A 49 -13.35 4.17 20.12
N ILE A 50 -13.81 3.02 19.61
CA ILE A 50 -14.53 2.93 18.34
C ILE A 50 -15.81 3.77 18.38
N MET A 51 -16.60 3.64 19.45
CA MET A 51 -17.83 4.42 19.62
C MET A 51 -17.55 5.92 19.64
N LEU A 52 -16.53 6.35 20.37
CA LEU A 52 -16.14 7.76 20.43
C LEU A 52 -15.75 8.30 19.04
N VAL A 53 -14.95 7.56 18.29
CA VAL A 53 -14.53 7.98 16.96
C VAL A 53 -15.70 8.00 15.97
N LEU A 54 -16.57 7.00 15.99
CA LEU A 54 -17.78 6.98 15.16
C LEU A 54 -18.74 8.14 15.50
N LEU A 55 -18.88 8.48 16.78
CA LEU A 55 -19.66 9.64 17.23
C LEU A 55 -19.02 10.94 16.78
N LEU A 56 -17.68 11.07 16.83
CA LEU A 56 -16.97 12.24 16.34
C LEU A 56 -17.12 12.43 14.83
N ILE A 57 -16.93 11.38 14.04
CA ILE A 57 -17.15 11.39 12.59
C ILE A 57 -18.60 11.77 12.28
N SER A 58 -19.55 11.12 12.92
CA SER A 58 -20.97 11.37 12.70
C SER A 58 -21.37 12.80 13.07
N SER A 59 -20.88 13.30 14.22
CA SER A 59 -21.13 14.65 14.68
C SER A 59 -20.56 15.70 13.75
N PHE A 60 -19.36 15.46 13.20
CA PHE A 60 -18.71 16.36 12.26
C PHE A 60 -19.52 16.55 10.97
N PHE A 61 -20.10 15.48 10.43
CA PHE A 61 -20.88 15.54 9.19
C PHE A 61 -22.35 15.97 9.39
N LEU A 62 -22.91 15.77 10.57
CA LEU A 62 -24.33 16.08 10.85
C LEU A 62 -24.57 17.49 11.37
N PHE A 63 -23.75 17.92 12.32
CA PHE A 63 -23.93 19.22 12.95
C PHE A 63 -23.17 20.28 12.16
N ASP A 64 -23.92 21.22 11.55
CA ASP A 64 -23.36 22.36 10.82
C ASP A 64 -22.75 23.38 11.80
N ARG A 65 -21.66 22.98 12.46
CA ARG A 65 -20.87 23.85 13.35
C ARG A 65 -19.87 24.64 12.51
N LYS A 66 -20.36 25.57 11.69
CA LYS A 66 -19.53 26.33 10.76
C LYS A 66 -18.25 26.90 11.41
N LYS A 67 -18.35 27.46 12.62
CA LYS A 67 -17.17 27.99 13.35
C LYS A 67 -16.13 26.92 13.64
N VAL A 68 -16.52 25.72 14.09
CA VAL A 68 -15.60 24.60 14.39
C VAL A 68 -14.99 24.06 13.10
N THR A 69 -15.80 23.88 12.06
CA THR A 69 -15.34 23.42 10.75
C THR A 69 -14.34 24.39 10.12
N ASP A 70 -14.62 25.70 10.22
CA ASP A 70 -13.73 26.73 9.69
C ASP A 70 -12.43 26.83 10.51
N PHE A 71 -12.48 26.64 11.83
CA PHE A 71 -11.31 26.57 12.70
C PHE A 71 -10.42 25.37 12.33
N ILE A 72 -10.99 24.16 12.26
CA ILE A 72 -10.26 22.94 11.88
C ILE A 72 -9.65 23.10 10.48
N TYR A 73 -10.42 23.61 9.54
CA TYR A 73 -9.93 23.85 8.18
C TYR A 73 -8.77 24.86 8.15
N LYS A 74 -8.88 25.96 8.90
CA LYS A 74 -7.84 26.99 8.96
C LYS A 74 -6.52 26.44 9.54
N TYR A 75 -6.63 25.65 10.60
CA TYR A 75 -5.47 25.13 11.34
C TYR A 75 -5.14 23.67 11.05
N ARG A 76 -5.70 23.06 9.99
CA ARG A 76 -5.58 21.63 9.67
C ARG A 76 -4.17 21.09 9.66
N TYR A 77 -3.23 21.83 9.09
CA TYR A 77 -1.82 21.39 9.03
C TYR A 77 -1.13 21.48 10.38
N LEU A 78 -1.44 22.52 11.16
CA LEU A 78 -0.90 22.67 12.52
C LEU A 78 -1.41 21.54 13.44
N LEU A 79 -2.72 21.31 13.41
CA LEU A 79 -3.35 20.24 14.19
C LEU A 79 -2.81 18.85 13.79
N ALA A 80 -2.68 18.58 12.50
CA ALA A 80 -2.08 17.36 12.00
C ALA A 80 -0.62 17.23 12.40
N GLY A 81 0.16 18.31 12.36
CA GLY A 81 1.55 18.33 12.81
C GLY A 81 1.69 18.01 14.30
N ILE A 82 0.81 18.55 15.15
CA ILE A 82 0.79 18.22 16.58
C ILE A 82 0.51 16.73 16.78
N VAL A 83 -0.54 16.18 16.13
CA VAL A 83 -0.86 14.76 16.24
C VAL A 83 0.28 13.89 15.71
N PHE A 84 0.88 14.25 14.58
CA PHE A 84 2.02 13.55 14.02
C PHE A 84 3.21 13.51 15.01
N ILE A 85 3.57 14.64 15.61
CA ILE A 85 4.65 14.72 16.60
C ILE A 85 4.34 13.83 17.82
N LEU A 86 3.10 13.84 18.32
CA LEU A 86 2.71 12.99 19.45
C LEU A 86 2.82 11.51 19.12
N LEU A 87 2.39 11.10 17.93
CA LEU A 87 2.51 9.71 17.46
C LEU A 87 3.99 9.29 17.32
N VAL A 88 4.83 10.17 16.77
CA VAL A 88 6.27 9.91 16.64
C VAL A 88 6.95 9.83 18.01
N LEU A 89 6.68 10.76 18.92
CA LEU A 89 7.25 10.75 20.28
C LEU A 89 6.83 9.48 21.05
N GLY A 90 5.61 8.99 20.82
CA GLY A 90 5.13 7.72 21.37
C GLY A 90 5.67 6.48 20.64
N LYS A 91 6.50 6.65 19.60
CA LYS A 91 7.04 5.57 18.74
C LYS A 91 5.96 4.68 18.13
N PHE A 92 4.76 5.22 17.90
CA PHE A 92 3.66 4.49 17.30
C PHE A 92 3.91 4.26 15.81
N HIS A 93 3.51 3.09 15.32
CA HIS A 93 3.43 2.74 13.91
C HIS A 93 2.39 1.65 13.70
N CYS A 94 2.02 1.38 12.44
CA CYS A 94 1.03 0.33 12.17
C CYS A 94 1.58 -0.74 11.22
N THR A 95 2.85 -1.08 11.35
CA THR A 95 3.48 -2.18 10.60
C THR A 95 3.17 -3.53 11.23
N SER A 96 3.28 -4.59 10.44
CA SER A 96 3.11 -5.99 10.92
C SER A 96 4.41 -6.63 11.41
N ILE A 97 5.43 -5.84 11.82
CA ILE A 97 6.70 -6.40 12.31
C ILE A 97 6.56 -7.25 13.58
N GLY A 98 5.42 -7.18 14.28
CA GLY A 98 5.10 -8.08 15.39
C GLY A 98 5.09 -9.57 15.00
N ILE A 99 4.90 -9.89 13.71
CA ILE A 99 5.01 -11.26 13.17
C ILE A 99 6.36 -11.92 13.47
N TRP A 100 7.43 -11.14 13.67
CA TRP A 100 8.72 -11.69 14.07
C TRP A 100 8.70 -12.45 15.40
N ASN A 101 7.71 -12.19 16.27
CA ASN A 101 7.52 -12.96 17.50
C ASN A 101 7.18 -14.43 17.23
N ASP A 102 6.47 -14.71 16.13
CA ASP A 102 6.06 -16.09 15.78
C ASP A 102 7.23 -16.93 15.22
N TYR A 103 8.23 -16.27 14.64
CA TYR A 103 9.31 -16.94 13.92
C TYR A 103 10.65 -16.97 14.66
N ILE A 104 10.87 -16.06 15.58
CA ILE A 104 12.16 -15.88 16.26
C ILE A 104 11.93 -15.89 17.77
N GLN A 105 12.47 -16.91 18.45
CA GLN A 105 12.42 -17.03 19.90
C GLN A 105 11.04 -16.68 20.47
N PRO A 106 10.01 -17.50 20.22
CA PRO A 106 8.60 -17.16 20.51
C PRO A 106 8.32 -17.03 22.01
N ASN A 107 9.12 -17.62 22.91
CA ASN A 107 8.95 -17.45 24.35
C ASN A 107 9.35 -16.05 24.84
N TYR A 108 10.12 -15.28 24.04
CA TYR A 108 10.38 -13.86 24.27
C TYR A 108 9.36 -13.01 23.50
N ASP A 109 8.10 -13.09 23.88
CA ASP A 109 7.01 -12.38 23.23
C ASP A 109 6.99 -10.88 23.60
N TYR A 110 6.87 -10.04 22.58
CA TYR A 110 6.71 -8.59 22.68
C TYR A 110 5.40 -8.10 22.06
N SER A 111 4.38 -8.97 21.94
CA SER A 111 3.06 -8.66 21.38
C SER A 111 2.28 -7.67 22.22
N ASP A 112 2.58 -7.57 23.53
CA ASP A 112 2.04 -6.57 24.45
C ASP A 112 2.25 -5.12 23.97
N LYS A 113 3.21 -4.91 23.06
CA LYS A 113 3.43 -3.62 22.39
C LYS A 113 2.43 -3.31 21.28
N THR A 114 1.60 -4.27 20.89
CA THR A 114 0.51 -4.04 19.93
C THR A 114 -0.76 -3.60 20.67
N VAL A 115 -1.15 -2.33 20.46
CA VAL A 115 -2.24 -1.68 21.20
C VAL A 115 -3.61 -1.99 20.58
N ILE A 116 -3.67 -2.06 19.24
CA ILE A 116 -4.92 -2.27 18.50
C ILE A 116 -4.68 -3.26 17.36
N SER A 117 -5.62 -4.17 17.12
CA SER A 117 -5.58 -5.20 16.09
C SER A 117 -4.44 -6.20 16.29
N THR A 118 -4.15 -7.00 15.28
CA THR A 118 -3.08 -8.01 15.27
C THR A 118 -2.24 -7.87 14.01
N PRO A 119 -0.93 -8.16 14.08
CA PRO A 119 -0.06 -8.21 12.90
C PRO A 119 -0.61 -9.20 11.85
N LYS A 120 -0.41 -8.88 10.57
CA LYS A 120 -0.95 -9.67 9.45
C LYS A 120 0.20 -10.30 8.66
N SER A 121 0.35 -11.62 8.75
CA SER A 121 1.40 -12.38 8.06
C SER A 121 1.34 -12.21 6.53
N ILE A 122 0.15 -12.09 5.97
CA ILE A 122 -0.07 -11.88 4.52
C ILE A 122 0.58 -10.59 3.98
N ARG A 123 0.92 -9.63 4.83
CA ARG A 123 1.62 -8.41 4.45
C ARG A 123 3.15 -8.60 4.38
N SER A 124 3.57 -9.73 3.82
CA SER A 124 4.98 -10.14 3.76
C SER A 124 5.89 -9.11 3.08
N ASP A 125 5.45 -8.43 2.04
CA ASP A 125 6.24 -7.35 1.40
C ASP A 125 6.68 -6.27 2.40
N GLU A 126 5.89 -6.01 3.45
CA GLU A 126 6.21 -5.03 4.47
C GLU A 126 7.17 -5.59 5.52
N TRP A 127 6.72 -6.59 6.30
CA TRP A 127 7.46 -7.03 7.47
C TRP A 127 8.64 -7.94 7.14
N LEU A 128 8.58 -8.68 6.01
CA LEU A 128 9.62 -9.62 5.58
C LEU A 128 10.64 -9.00 4.62
N VAL A 129 10.26 -7.98 3.83
CA VAL A 129 11.15 -7.39 2.80
C VAL A 129 11.48 -5.93 3.12
N ASN A 130 10.49 -5.03 3.10
CA ASN A 130 10.75 -3.60 3.20
C ASN A 130 11.32 -3.16 4.56
N SER A 131 10.74 -3.65 5.67
CA SER A 131 11.23 -3.31 7.01
C SER A 131 12.62 -3.87 7.29
N PRO A 132 12.96 -5.14 6.98
CA PRO A 132 14.32 -5.66 7.11
C PRO A 132 15.35 -4.89 6.29
N LEU A 133 15.05 -4.55 5.04
CA LEU A 133 15.93 -3.75 4.20
C LEU A 133 16.15 -2.35 4.78
N MET A 134 15.08 -1.69 5.24
CA MET A 134 15.14 -0.40 5.90
C MET A 134 16.03 -0.44 7.16
N PHE A 135 15.82 -1.45 8.01
CA PHE A 135 16.52 -1.58 9.28
C PHE A 135 17.99 -2.00 9.13
N SER A 136 18.33 -2.73 8.06
CA SER A 136 19.71 -3.13 7.77
C SER A 136 20.61 -1.93 7.43
N GLN A 137 20.05 -0.84 6.93
CA GLN A 137 20.79 0.31 6.42
C GLN A 137 21.69 1.00 7.46
N LYS A 138 21.31 0.98 8.74
CA LYS A 138 22.17 1.53 9.81
C LYS A 138 23.53 0.83 9.92
N TYR A 139 23.62 -0.46 9.58
CA TYR A 139 24.85 -1.24 9.67
C TYR A 139 25.83 -0.98 8.51
N VAL A 140 25.31 -0.45 7.39
CA VAL A 140 26.11 -0.05 6.22
C VAL A 140 26.18 1.48 6.04
N ASN A 141 25.93 2.25 7.10
CA ASN A 141 25.95 3.72 7.11
C ASN A 141 25.08 4.32 5.99
N TYR A 142 23.90 3.73 5.76
CA TYR A 142 22.95 4.17 4.75
C TYR A 142 23.52 4.23 3.33
N ASN A 143 24.49 3.38 3.00
CA ASN A 143 25.04 3.28 1.66
C ASN A 143 23.99 2.76 0.68
N ILE A 144 24.01 3.25 -0.56
CA ILE A 144 23.13 2.78 -1.64
C ILE A 144 23.36 1.30 -1.98
N ASN A 145 24.59 0.83 -1.80
CA ASN A 145 24.95 -0.58 -1.95
C ASN A 145 25.05 -1.20 -0.57
N ASN A 146 24.15 -2.14 -0.29
CA ASN A 146 24.11 -2.88 0.96
C ASN A 146 24.63 -4.30 0.73
N ASP A 147 25.76 -4.63 1.34
CA ASP A 147 26.40 -5.93 1.23
C ASP A 147 25.93 -6.97 2.26
N LEU A 148 25.01 -6.58 3.16
CA LEU A 148 24.30 -7.51 4.05
C LEU A 148 23.27 -8.34 3.26
N VAL A 149 22.68 -7.71 2.26
CA VAL A 149 21.67 -8.34 1.40
C VAL A 149 22.37 -9.31 0.43
N ARG A 150 21.98 -10.59 0.46
CA ARG A 150 22.56 -11.66 -0.36
C ARG A 150 24.06 -11.87 -0.14
N ALA A 151 24.62 -11.33 0.96
CA ALA A 151 26.06 -11.26 1.24
C ALA A 151 26.88 -10.77 0.01
N ASP A 152 26.31 -9.83 -0.77
CA ASP A 152 26.93 -9.25 -1.95
C ASP A 152 26.47 -7.81 -2.15
N LYS A 153 27.30 -7.01 -2.85
CA LYS A 153 26.99 -5.63 -3.20
C LYS A 153 25.62 -5.52 -3.89
N THR A 154 24.64 -5.03 -3.17
CA THR A 154 23.25 -4.95 -3.66
C THR A 154 22.76 -3.52 -3.65
N ASN A 155 22.40 -2.99 -4.81
CA ASN A 155 21.75 -1.69 -4.91
C ASN A 155 20.30 -1.81 -4.46
N ILE A 156 20.02 -1.43 -3.21
CA ILE A 156 18.69 -1.56 -2.61
C ILE A 156 17.70 -0.52 -3.11
N TYR A 157 18.17 0.57 -3.72
CA TYR A 157 17.31 1.63 -4.21
C TYR A 157 16.42 1.20 -5.38
N LEU A 158 16.83 0.16 -6.10
CA LEU A 158 16.09 -0.39 -7.25
C LEU A 158 14.70 -0.94 -6.90
N LEU A 159 14.58 -1.62 -5.76
CA LEU A 159 13.36 -2.36 -5.40
C LEU A 159 12.92 -2.11 -3.95
N SER A 160 13.51 -1.15 -3.27
CA SER A 160 13.27 -0.90 -1.85
C SER A 160 13.01 0.59 -1.59
N THR A 161 12.25 0.87 -0.54
CA THR A 161 12.05 2.21 0.03
C THR A 161 13.00 2.50 1.19
N ALA A 162 14.05 1.69 1.36
CA ALA A 162 15.04 1.87 2.43
C ALA A 162 15.84 3.17 2.24
N PRO A 163 16.16 3.90 3.33
CA PRO A 163 16.84 5.19 3.25
C PRO A 163 18.30 5.04 2.79
N VAL A 164 18.77 5.99 2.01
CA VAL A 164 20.16 6.05 1.53
C VAL A 164 20.75 7.44 1.73
N LEU A 165 22.04 7.52 2.09
CA LEU A 165 22.76 8.78 2.18
C LEU A 165 23.22 9.21 0.78
N ASP A 166 22.28 9.59 -0.05
CA ASP A 166 22.52 10.01 -1.44
C ASP A 166 21.49 11.05 -1.89
N LEU A 167 21.80 11.77 -3.00
CA LEU A 167 20.89 12.72 -3.62
C LEU A 167 19.53 12.10 -4.02
N LEU A 168 19.52 10.81 -4.29
CA LEU A 168 18.30 10.04 -4.58
C LEU A 168 17.25 10.13 -3.47
N GLU A 169 17.67 10.39 -2.21
CA GLU A 169 16.74 10.47 -1.07
C GLU A 169 15.77 11.67 -1.15
N ILE A 170 16.04 12.66 -2.00
CA ILE A 170 15.10 13.74 -2.31
C ILE A 170 13.77 13.18 -2.85
N ALA A 171 13.82 12.04 -3.54
CA ALA A 171 12.62 11.34 -4.02
C ALA A 171 11.80 10.66 -2.89
N ARG A 172 12.38 10.46 -1.70
CA ARG A 172 11.76 9.72 -0.61
C ARG A 172 11.94 10.40 0.75
N PRO A 173 11.45 11.64 0.90
CA PRO A 173 11.74 12.46 2.08
C PRO A 173 11.25 11.84 3.41
N LEU A 174 10.26 10.94 3.38
CA LEU A 174 9.73 10.30 4.59
C LEU A 174 10.67 9.23 5.17
N SER A 175 11.53 8.61 4.37
CA SER A 175 12.53 7.67 4.84
C SER A 175 13.72 8.33 5.57
N LEU A 176 13.93 9.63 5.39
CA LEU A 176 14.92 10.41 6.17
C LEU A 176 14.74 10.25 7.68
N GLY A 177 13.52 10.02 8.16
CA GLY A 177 13.25 9.80 9.57
C GLY A 177 14.06 8.66 10.17
N VAL A 178 14.23 7.56 9.45
CA VAL A 178 15.03 6.40 9.91
C VAL A 178 16.51 6.75 10.01
N MET A 179 17.03 7.51 9.05
CA MET A 179 18.42 7.92 9.02
C MET A 179 18.75 8.93 10.12
N LEU A 180 17.84 9.87 10.40
CA LEU A 180 18.07 10.97 11.36
C LEU A 180 17.76 10.59 12.81
N PHE A 181 16.76 9.74 13.05
CA PHE A 181 16.23 9.47 14.39
C PHE A 181 16.27 7.99 14.78
N GLY A 182 16.88 7.13 13.94
CA GLY A 182 16.96 5.69 14.16
C GLY A 182 15.65 4.95 13.88
N ASN A 183 15.67 3.62 14.08
CA ASN A 183 14.59 2.75 13.60
C ASN A 183 13.25 2.98 14.32
N ASP A 184 13.25 3.17 15.65
CA ASP A 184 12.02 3.36 16.45
C ASP A 184 11.21 4.59 16.03
N TYR A 185 11.86 5.76 16.02
CA TYR A 185 11.22 7.00 15.62
C TYR A 185 11.06 7.07 14.10
N GLY A 186 12.03 6.52 13.38
CA GLY A 186 12.05 6.53 11.93
C GLY A 186 10.89 5.77 11.30
N ILE A 187 10.56 4.58 11.82
CA ILE A 187 9.42 3.80 11.32
C ILE A 187 8.09 4.51 11.60
N SER A 188 7.99 5.22 12.72
CA SER A 188 6.84 6.05 13.05
C SER A 188 6.69 7.23 12.07
N ILE A 189 7.79 7.95 11.79
CA ILE A 189 7.83 9.04 10.80
C ILE A 189 7.46 8.51 9.42
N TRP A 190 8.03 7.39 9.00
CA TRP A 190 7.78 6.76 7.71
C TRP A 190 6.31 6.34 7.54
N TRP A 191 5.71 5.75 8.59
CA TRP A 191 4.32 5.30 8.55
C TRP A 191 3.33 6.47 8.58
N PHE A 192 3.37 7.27 9.64
CA PHE A 192 2.41 8.36 9.79
C PHE A 192 2.65 9.52 8.83
N GLY A 193 3.90 9.73 8.40
CA GLY A 193 4.20 10.64 7.31
C GLY A 193 3.42 10.29 6.04
N ARG A 194 3.34 9.00 5.67
CA ARG A 194 2.54 8.52 4.53
C ARG A 194 1.03 8.67 4.77
N VAL A 195 0.54 8.38 5.98
CA VAL A 195 -0.88 8.58 6.34
C VAL A 195 -1.28 10.02 6.10
N PHE A 196 -0.55 10.98 6.69
CA PHE A 196 -0.85 12.39 6.54
C PHE A 196 -0.59 12.90 5.13
N ALA A 197 0.48 12.47 4.47
CA ALA A 197 0.77 12.85 3.10
C ALA A 197 -0.35 12.41 2.15
N LEU A 198 -0.76 11.13 2.16
CA LEU A 198 -1.84 10.64 1.32
C LEU A 198 -3.17 11.35 1.61
N PHE A 199 -3.51 11.51 2.89
CA PHE A 199 -4.75 12.19 3.27
C PHE A 199 -4.79 13.63 2.74
N PHE A 200 -3.73 14.42 2.98
CA PHE A 200 -3.72 15.83 2.60
C PHE A 200 -3.51 16.04 1.11
N THR A 201 -2.71 15.23 0.43
CA THR A 201 -2.58 15.33 -1.04
C THR A 201 -3.91 15.01 -1.71
N THR A 202 -4.62 13.97 -1.25
CA THR A 202 -5.96 13.67 -1.78
C THR A 202 -6.96 14.79 -1.46
N PHE A 203 -6.91 15.33 -0.24
CA PHE A 203 -7.80 16.43 0.17
C PHE A 203 -7.58 17.67 -0.69
N GLU A 204 -6.36 18.12 -0.86
CA GLU A 204 -6.05 19.32 -1.65
C GLU A 204 -6.34 19.11 -3.15
N LEU A 205 -6.05 17.92 -3.69
CA LEU A 205 -6.42 17.60 -5.07
C LEU A 205 -7.95 17.67 -5.25
N LEU A 206 -8.72 17.08 -4.35
CA LEU A 206 -10.18 17.12 -4.40
C LEU A 206 -10.72 18.53 -4.14
N MET A 207 -10.07 19.35 -3.33
CA MET A 207 -10.43 20.78 -3.20
C MET A 207 -10.29 21.52 -4.54
N ILE A 208 -9.29 21.18 -5.35
CA ILE A 208 -9.12 21.72 -6.71
C ILE A 208 -10.24 21.19 -7.62
N LEU A 209 -10.47 19.88 -7.65
CA LEU A 209 -11.43 19.24 -8.56
C LEU A 209 -12.90 19.55 -8.23
N THR A 210 -13.23 19.72 -6.95
CA THR A 210 -14.61 20.00 -6.47
C THR A 210 -14.90 21.51 -6.28
N LYS A 211 -14.00 22.37 -6.78
CA LYS A 211 -14.14 23.84 -6.62
C LYS A 211 -14.32 24.27 -5.16
N LYS A 212 -13.42 23.78 -4.28
CA LYS A 212 -13.33 24.10 -2.84
C LYS A 212 -14.48 23.56 -1.98
N ASN A 213 -15.13 22.47 -2.37
CA ASN A 213 -16.11 21.78 -1.52
C ASN A 213 -15.40 20.99 -0.41
N LYS A 214 -15.18 21.60 0.74
CA LYS A 214 -14.48 21.03 1.90
C LYS A 214 -15.02 19.68 2.32
N LYS A 215 -16.35 19.51 2.33
CA LYS A 215 -17.02 18.31 2.81
C LYS A 215 -16.81 17.13 1.89
N ILE A 216 -17.01 17.32 0.58
CA ILE A 216 -16.80 16.28 -0.41
C ILE A 216 -15.31 15.93 -0.49
N SER A 217 -14.42 16.92 -0.39
CA SER A 217 -12.97 16.69 -0.40
C SER A 217 -12.51 15.87 0.81
N LEU A 218 -13.03 16.17 2.00
CA LEU A 218 -12.77 15.37 3.19
C LEU A 218 -13.28 13.94 3.04
N PHE A 219 -14.49 13.76 2.55
CA PHE A 219 -15.06 12.44 2.28
C PHE A 219 -14.22 11.62 1.30
N GLY A 220 -13.84 12.22 0.17
CA GLY A 220 -13.00 11.54 -0.82
C GLY A 220 -11.62 11.17 -0.27
N SER A 221 -11.03 12.01 0.61
CA SER A 221 -9.75 11.68 1.27
C SER A 221 -9.88 10.49 2.22
N ILE A 222 -10.98 10.42 2.97
CA ILE A 222 -11.29 9.28 3.83
C ILE A 222 -11.50 8.02 2.97
N LEU A 223 -12.23 8.12 1.84
CA LEU A 223 -12.43 6.99 0.93
C LEU A 223 -11.13 6.48 0.35
N VAL A 224 -10.24 7.36 -0.10
CA VAL A 224 -8.95 6.93 -0.66
C VAL A 224 -8.10 6.29 0.43
N LEU A 225 -7.85 6.99 1.54
CA LEU A 225 -7.01 6.48 2.62
C LEU A 225 -7.56 5.19 3.22
N GLY A 226 -8.87 5.13 3.53
CA GLY A 226 -9.50 4.03 4.24
C GLY A 226 -9.99 2.88 3.35
N SER A 227 -9.83 2.96 2.03
CA SER A 227 -10.18 1.84 1.15
C SER A 227 -9.26 0.64 1.38
N SER A 228 -9.84 -0.55 1.26
CA SER A 228 -9.15 -1.83 1.50
C SER A 228 -7.85 -1.94 0.72
N VAL A 229 -7.82 -1.60 -0.58
CA VAL A 229 -6.62 -1.66 -1.41
C VAL A 229 -5.48 -0.80 -0.86
N ILE A 230 -5.77 0.38 -0.33
CA ILE A 230 -4.74 1.24 0.26
C ILE A 230 -4.25 0.66 1.59
N GLN A 231 -5.14 0.15 2.42
CA GLN A 231 -4.76 -0.38 3.72
C GLN A 231 -3.91 -1.65 3.62
N TRP A 232 -4.25 -2.57 2.70
CA TRP A 232 -3.46 -3.79 2.47
C TRP A 232 -2.13 -3.52 1.76
N PHE A 233 -2.08 -2.57 0.82
CA PHE A 233 -0.86 -2.13 0.13
C PHE A 233 -0.18 -0.90 0.77
N PHE A 234 -0.50 -0.55 2.03
CA PHE A 234 -0.07 0.72 2.61
C PHE A 234 1.45 0.91 2.63
N ALA A 235 2.19 -0.14 2.92
CA ALA A 235 3.64 -0.14 2.95
C ALA A 235 4.29 -0.37 1.57
N SER A 236 3.48 -0.58 0.54
CA SER A 236 3.93 -0.88 -0.83
C SER A 236 3.74 0.32 -1.76
N TYR A 237 3.71 0.07 -3.05
CA TYR A 237 3.86 1.07 -4.12
C TYR A 237 2.68 2.03 -4.30
N ILE A 238 1.42 1.57 -4.12
CA ILE A 238 0.22 2.35 -4.50
C ILE A 238 0.11 3.64 -3.70
N THR A 239 0.42 3.57 -2.40
CA THR A 239 0.36 4.73 -1.51
C THR A 239 1.32 5.84 -1.97
N GLU A 240 2.57 5.50 -2.31
CA GLU A 240 3.57 6.45 -2.78
C GLU A 240 3.25 6.96 -4.19
N ILE A 241 2.79 6.09 -5.10
CA ILE A 241 2.32 6.51 -6.44
C ILE A 241 1.25 7.61 -6.32
N LEU A 242 0.30 7.44 -5.40
CA LEU A 242 -0.75 8.44 -5.17
C LEU A 242 -0.18 9.70 -4.53
N ILE A 243 0.68 9.60 -3.52
CA ILE A 243 1.28 10.75 -2.85
C ILE A 243 2.09 11.58 -3.87
N GLY A 244 3.04 10.96 -4.56
CA GLY A 244 3.91 11.63 -5.52
C GLY A 244 3.14 12.26 -6.67
N GLY A 245 2.25 11.50 -7.33
CA GLY A 245 1.46 12.00 -8.45
C GLY A 245 0.48 13.12 -8.05
N GLN A 246 -0.19 13.01 -6.92
CA GLN A 246 -1.08 14.07 -6.41
C GLN A 246 -0.30 15.30 -5.98
N LEU A 247 0.85 15.14 -5.31
CA LEU A 247 1.71 16.25 -4.90
C LEU A 247 2.24 17.03 -6.12
N ALA A 248 2.64 16.32 -7.18
CA ALA A 248 3.03 16.94 -8.44
C ALA A 248 1.89 17.76 -9.07
N LEU A 249 0.66 17.23 -9.09
CA LEU A 249 -0.51 17.95 -9.60
C LEU A 249 -0.85 19.19 -8.78
N ILE A 250 -0.87 19.07 -7.46
CA ILE A 250 -1.18 20.17 -6.55
C ILE A 250 -0.14 21.28 -6.69
N SER A 251 1.13 20.92 -6.70
CA SER A 251 2.22 21.89 -6.85
C SER A 251 2.19 22.56 -8.22
N PHE A 252 1.90 21.83 -9.29
CA PHE A 252 1.68 22.38 -10.62
C PHE A 252 0.50 23.38 -10.62
N TYR A 253 -0.63 23.03 -10.02
CA TYR A 253 -1.78 23.93 -9.93
C TYR A 253 -1.43 25.23 -9.20
N TYR A 254 -0.79 25.15 -8.03
CA TYR A 254 -0.43 26.35 -7.28
C TYR A 254 0.72 27.14 -7.93
N LEU A 255 1.62 26.49 -8.66
CA LEU A 255 2.64 27.17 -9.46
C LEU A 255 1.99 28.07 -10.51
N ILE A 256 0.98 27.57 -11.24
CA ILE A 256 0.31 28.34 -12.29
C ILE A 256 -0.63 29.40 -11.76
N LYS A 257 -1.18 29.22 -10.55
CA LYS A 257 -2.14 30.16 -9.94
C LYS A 257 -1.47 31.23 -9.07
N SER A 258 -0.25 31.00 -8.58
CA SER A 258 0.44 31.97 -7.71
C SER A 258 0.89 33.21 -8.50
N GLU A 259 0.77 34.37 -7.87
CA GLU A 259 1.30 35.64 -8.41
C GLU A 259 2.72 35.91 -7.90
N SER A 260 3.01 35.54 -6.65
CA SER A 260 4.31 35.74 -6.01
C SER A 260 5.41 34.87 -6.63
N LYS A 261 6.52 35.49 -7.03
CA LYS A 261 7.71 34.81 -7.58
C LYS A 261 8.26 33.75 -6.60
N LEU A 262 8.36 34.09 -5.30
CA LEU A 262 8.86 33.18 -4.28
C LEU A 262 7.96 31.93 -4.16
N LYS A 263 6.64 32.11 -4.13
CA LYS A 263 5.70 30.99 -4.08
C LYS A 263 5.82 30.10 -5.33
N LYS A 264 6.05 30.67 -6.51
CA LYS A 264 6.28 29.90 -7.75
C LYS A 264 7.54 29.04 -7.65
N VAL A 265 8.62 29.60 -7.13
CA VAL A 265 9.87 28.86 -6.90
C VAL A 265 9.66 27.73 -5.90
N LEU A 266 9.02 28.01 -4.75
CA LEU A 266 8.73 26.97 -3.76
C LEU A 266 7.87 25.84 -4.35
N TRP A 267 6.79 26.17 -5.07
CA TRP A 267 5.96 25.15 -5.72
C TRP A 267 6.67 24.38 -6.82
N SER A 268 7.65 25.00 -7.50
CA SER A 268 8.47 24.29 -8.49
C SER A 268 9.38 23.22 -7.85
N PHE A 269 9.94 23.48 -6.65
CA PHE A 269 10.67 22.47 -5.89
C PHE A 269 9.77 21.35 -5.39
N VAL A 270 8.59 21.67 -4.86
CA VAL A 270 7.61 20.66 -4.43
C VAL A 270 7.16 19.81 -5.62
N PHE A 271 7.02 20.40 -6.81
CA PHE A 271 6.74 19.67 -8.03
C PHE A 271 7.86 18.67 -8.38
N ALA A 272 9.11 19.09 -8.24
CA ALA A 272 10.25 18.19 -8.49
C ALA A 272 10.24 17.00 -7.51
N ILE A 273 10.00 17.23 -6.22
CA ILE A 273 9.89 16.16 -5.21
C ILE A 273 8.76 15.19 -5.57
N GLY A 274 7.55 15.69 -5.85
CA GLY A 274 6.41 14.83 -6.20
C GLY A 274 6.65 14.01 -7.48
N MET A 275 7.27 14.62 -8.50
CA MET A 275 7.61 13.90 -9.73
C MET A 275 8.69 12.85 -9.51
N LEU A 276 9.72 13.13 -8.70
CA LEU A 276 10.78 12.18 -8.37
C LEU A 276 10.25 11.02 -7.53
N ASP A 277 9.45 11.29 -6.51
CA ASP A 277 8.77 10.27 -5.72
C ASP A 277 7.96 9.34 -6.64
N TYR A 278 7.15 9.91 -7.53
CA TYR A 278 6.38 9.14 -8.51
C TYR A 278 7.27 8.33 -9.46
N CYS A 279 8.32 8.92 -10.02
CA CYS A 279 9.16 8.26 -11.06
C CYS A 279 9.99 7.10 -10.50
N LEU A 280 10.50 7.21 -9.26
CA LEU A 280 11.46 6.27 -8.69
C LEU A 280 10.85 5.14 -7.85
N ILE A 281 9.52 4.99 -7.85
CA ILE A 281 8.86 3.83 -7.25
C ILE A 281 9.13 2.54 -8.03
N LEU A 282 9.35 2.64 -9.34
CA LEU A 282 9.74 1.54 -10.23
C LEU A 282 8.78 0.33 -10.23
N TYR A 283 7.49 0.58 -10.07
CA TYR A 283 6.46 -0.45 -10.17
C TYR A 283 5.49 -0.19 -11.34
N PRO A 284 5.91 -0.46 -12.59
CA PRO A 284 5.19 -0.08 -13.80
C PRO A 284 3.73 -0.56 -13.84
N ALA A 285 3.44 -1.70 -13.22
CA ALA A 285 2.11 -2.30 -13.24
C ALA A 285 1.00 -1.38 -12.71
N HIS A 286 1.28 -0.60 -11.66
CA HIS A 286 0.35 0.40 -11.12
C HIS A 286 0.72 1.83 -11.58
N GLN A 287 2.02 2.11 -11.71
CA GLN A 287 2.53 3.44 -12.04
C GLN A 287 2.01 3.94 -13.39
N ILE A 288 2.03 3.11 -14.44
CA ILE A 288 1.56 3.50 -15.77
C ILE A 288 0.08 3.88 -15.76
N PRO A 289 -0.85 3.05 -15.25
CA PRO A 289 -2.26 3.40 -15.29
C PRO A 289 -2.63 4.58 -14.36
N PHE A 290 -2.01 4.75 -13.20
CA PHE A 290 -2.20 5.97 -12.40
C PHE A 290 -1.62 7.20 -13.09
N GLY A 291 -0.50 7.07 -13.80
CA GLY A 291 0.12 8.14 -14.57
C GLY A 291 -0.81 8.74 -15.60
N TYR A 292 -1.55 7.94 -16.34
CA TYR A 292 -2.56 8.42 -17.29
C TYR A 292 -3.65 9.27 -16.62
N ILE A 293 -4.09 8.89 -15.40
CA ILE A 293 -5.06 9.69 -14.64
C ILE A 293 -4.46 11.06 -14.31
N PHE A 294 -3.22 11.09 -13.84
CA PHE A 294 -2.54 12.35 -13.48
C PHE A 294 -2.28 13.22 -14.70
N VAL A 295 -1.91 12.64 -15.84
CA VAL A 295 -1.77 13.37 -17.12
C VAL A 295 -3.09 14.01 -17.55
N ILE A 296 -4.22 13.29 -17.47
CA ILE A 296 -5.54 13.86 -17.80
C ILE A 296 -5.87 15.04 -16.89
N ILE A 297 -5.60 14.94 -15.60
CA ILE A 297 -5.84 16.03 -14.65
C ILE A 297 -4.94 17.23 -14.95
N ALA A 298 -3.65 16.99 -15.25
CA ALA A 298 -2.70 18.06 -15.61
C ALA A 298 -3.12 18.78 -16.89
N LEU A 299 -3.53 18.04 -17.93
CA LEU A 299 -4.03 18.60 -19.18
C LEU A 299 -5.30 19.42 -18.95
N TRP A 300 -6.22 18.92 -18.11
CA TRP A 300 -7.39 19.72 -17.73
C TRP A 300 -7.01 21.03 -17.04
N MET A 301 -6.05 21.02 -16.13
CA MET A 301 -5.59 22.25 -15.48
C MET A 301 -5.04 23.27 -16.48
N ILE A 302 -4.41 22.80 -17.56
CA ILE A 302 -3.93 23.64 -18.65
C ILE A 302 -5.10 24.21 -19.46
N PHE A 303 -6.04 23.35 -19.88
CA PHE A 303 -7.17 23.74 -20.72
C PHE A 303 -8.15 24.67 -19.99
N ASP A 304 -8.39 24.43 -18.70
CA ASP A 304 -9.25 25.30 -17.87
C ASP A 304 -8.66 26.71 -17.67
N ASN A 305 -7.35 26.88 -17.92
CA ASN A 305 -6.63 28.14 -17.80
C ASN A 305 -6.07 28.68 -19.14
N LYS A 306 -6.56 28.20 -20.27
CA LYS A 306 -6.00 28.48 -21.61
C LYS A 306 -5.96 29.98 -21.96
N GLU A 307 -7.01 30.73 -21.59
CA GLU A 307 -7.13 32.17 -21.88
C GLU A 307 -6.01 33.02 -21.23
N ASN A 308 -5.39 32.54 -20.17
CA ASN A 308 -4.37 33.26 -19.40
C ASN A 308 -2.94 33.07 -19.91
N ASN A 309 -2.71 32.38 -21.03
CA ASN A 309 -1.36 32.02 -21.52
C ASN A 309 -0.45 31.44 -20.41
N VAL A 310 -1.04 30.60 -19.55
CA VAL A 310 -0.45 30.14 -18.28
C VAL A 310 0.89 29.46 -18.47
N ILE A 311 1.04 28.66 -19.52
CA ILE A 311 2.30 27.97 -19.82
C ILE A 311 3.41 28.97 -20.12
N LYS A 312 3.19 29.92 -21.05
CA LYS A 312 4.21 30.92 -21.41
C LYS A 312 4.67 31.75 -20.21
N LYS A 313 3.74 32.15 -19.32
CA LYS A 313 4.05 32.94 -18.14
C LYS A 313 4.86 32.19 -17.08
N ASN A 314 4.74 30.86 -17.02
CA ASN A 314 5.30 30.07 -15.93
C ASN A 314 6.44 29.12 -16.37
N ILE A 315 6.71 28.98 -17.66
CA ILE A 315 7.72 28.03 -18.19
C ILE A 315 9.11 28.20 -17.57
N LYS A 316 9.52 29.45 -17.29
CA LYS A 316 10.81 29.72 -16.64
C LYS A 316 10.93 29.13 -15.22
N TYR A 317 9.83 28.94 -14.51
CA TYR A 317 9.82 28.31 -13.18
C TYR A 317 9.83 26.77 -13.27
N MET A 318 9.63 26.20 -14.48
CA MET A 318 9.72 24.76 -14.72
C MET A 318 11.13 24.30 -15.08
N ILE A 319 12.03 25.22 -15.46
CA ILE A 319 13.41 24.88 -15.86
C ILE A 319 14.17 24.23 -14.69
N CYS A 320 14.17 24.88 -13.53
CA CYS A 320 14.88 24.38 -12.36
C CYS A 320 14.40 22.98 -11.90
N PRO A 321 13.09 22.73 -11.69
CA PRO A 321 12.60 21.39 -11.34
C PRO A 321 12.91 20.34 -12.40
N ILE A 322 12.87 20.67 -13.69
CA ILE A 322 13.25 19.74 -14.77
C ILE A 322 14.72 19.37 -14.65
N ILE A 323 15.61 20.33 -14.41
CA ILE A 323 17.04 20.06 -14.18
C ILE A 323 17.22 19.15 -12.97
N ILE A 324 16.57 19.41 -11.84
CA ILE A 324 16.66 18.59 -10.65
C ILE A 324 16.19 17.15 -10.96
N ILE A 325 15.03 17.01 -11.59
CA ILE A 325 14.47 15.69 -11.96
C ILE A 325 15.46 14.94 -12.86
N LEU A 326 15.96 15.57 -13.91
CA LEU A 326 16.90 14.94 -14.83
C LEU A 326 18.21 14.55 -14.13
N THR A 327 18.76 15.42 -13.27
CA THR A 327 19.98 15.13 -12.52
C THR A 327 19.81 13.90 -11.62
N VAL A 328 18.71 13.81 -10.89
CA VAL A 328 18.44 12.67 -10.00
C VAL A 328 18.19 11.40 -10.82
N LEU A 329 17.43 11.47 -11.90
CA LEU A 329 17.17 10.31 -12.77
C LEU A 329 18.44 9.81 -13.45
N ILE A 330 19.29 10.71 -13.98
CA ILE A 330 20.58 10.33 -14.58
C ILE A 330 21.46 9.65 -13.53
N ARG A 331 21.57 10.23 -12.33
CA ARG A 331 22.31 9.63 -11.23
C ARG A 331 21.77 8.23 -10.86
N PHE A 332 20.45 8.09 -10.79
CA PHE A 332 19.81 6.79 -10.56
C PHE A 332 20.23 5.75 -11.62
N PHE A 333 20.11 6.08 -12.90
CA PHE A 333 20.47 5.17 -13.99
C PHE A 333 21.96 4.80 -13.96
N LEU A 334 22.84 5.76 -13.70
CA LEU A 334 24.28 5.50 -13.62
C LEU A 334 24.64 4.55 -12.47
N LEU A 335 24.05 4.77 -11.29
CA LEU A 335 24.30 3.94 -10.10
C LEU A 335 23.62 2.56 -10.16
N SER A 336 22.54 2.44 -10.92
CA SER A 336 21.68 1.23 -10.92
C SER A 336 21.84 0.40 -12.21
N LYS A 337 22.74 0.77 -13.12
CA LYS A 337 22.91 0.15 -14.45
C LYS A 337 23.06 -1.38 -14.36
N GLU A 338 23.91 -1.87 -13.47
CA GLU A 338 24.15 -3.32 -13.30
C GLU A 338 22.90 -4.05 -12.82
N GLY A 339 22.23 -3.51 -11.80
CA GLY A 339 21.01 -4.10 -11.27
C GLY A 339 19.84 -4.04 -12.25
N ILE A 340 19.68 -2.93 -13.00
CA ILE A 340 18.66 -2.83 -14.07
C ILE A 340 18.93 -3.89 -15.14
N SER A 341 20.18 -4.08 -15.56
CA SER A 341 20.55 -5.12 -16.51
C SER A 341 20.25 -6.52 -15.97
N ALA A 342 20.60 -6.79 -14.70
CA ALA A 342 20.32 -8.07 -14.06
C ALA A 342 18.81 -8.37 -14.00
N ILE A 343 17.97 -7.39 -13.64
CA ILE A 343 16.51 -7.53 -13.62
C ILE A 343 15.97 -7.77 -15.03
N SER A 344 16.43 -6.99 -16.01
CA SER A 344 15.92 -7.06 -17.39
C SER A 344 16.24 -8.41 -18.05
N ASN A 345 17.37 -9.01 -17.69
CA ASN A 345 17.81 -10.31 -18.23
C ASN A 345 17.37 -11.51 -17.37
N SER A 346 16.67 -11.27 -16.24
CA SER A 346 16.19 -12.33 -15.38
C SER A 346 14.99 -13.05 -15.97
N VAL A 347 14.84 -14.34 -15.60
CA VAL A 347 13.66 -15.14 -15.94
C VAL A 347 12.40 -14.55 -15.28
N TYR A 348 12.55 -14.00 -14.07
CA TYR A 348 11.47 -13.36 -13.31
C TYR A 348 12.03 -12.19 -12.49
N PRO A 349 11.42 -10.99 -12.55
CA PRO A 349 10.23 -10.56 -13.30
C PRO A 349 10.50 -10.09 -14.75
N GLY A 350 11.73 -10.17 -15.25
CA GLY A 350 12.29 -9.45 -16.42
C GLY A 350 11.42 -9.38 -17.68
N HIS A 351 10.80 -10.48 -18.11
CA HIS A 351 10.07 -10.56 -19.38
C HIS A 351 8.55 -10.53 -19.24
N ARG A 352 8.01 -9.83 -18.25
CA ARG A 352 6.56 -9.70 -18.12
C ARG A 352 5.95 -8.95 -19.29
N PHE A 353 4.97 -9.59 -19.93
CA PHE A 353 4.19 -9.03 -21.03
C PHE A 353 2.75 -9.53 -20.95
N THR A 354 1.77 -8.63 -21.13
CA THR A 354 0.35 -8.99 -21.20
C THR A 354 -0.39 -8.19 -22.25
N ASN A 355 -1.38 -8.82 -22.87
CA ASN A 355 -2.34 -8.18 -23.77
C ASN A 355 -3.66 -7.82 -23.05
N GLY A 356 -3.80 -8.07 -21.77
CA GLY A 356 -5.06 -7.96 -21.03
C GLY A 356 -5.99 -9.15 -21.27
N GLY A 357 -7.28 -8.96 -21.03
CA GLY A 357 -8.32 -9.95 -21.31
C GLY A 357 -8.34 -11.12 -20.32
N ASN A 358 -8.44 -10.85 -19.03
CA ASN A 358 -8.64 -11.87 -18.00
C ASN A 358 -9.97 -11.67 -17.27
N TRP A 359 -10.95 -12.51 -17.64
CA TRP A 359 -12.30 -12.45 -17.07
C TRP A 359 -12.30 -12.64 -15.55
N ASN A 360 -11.50 -13.54 -15.02
CA ASN A 360 -11.48 -13.86 -13.60
C ASN A 360 -10.90 -12.73 -12.74
N GLU A 361 -10.00 -11.92 -13.29
CA GLU A 361 -9.37 -10.83 -12.54
C GLU A 361 -10.23 -9.54 -12.51
N TRP A 362 -10.87 -9.15 -13.62
CA TRP A 362 -11.64 -7.90 -13.66
C TRP A 362 -12.90 -7.92 -12.80
N GLN A 363 -13.44 -9.11 -12.46
CA GLN A 363 -14.54 -9.26 -11.52
C GLN A 363 -14.26 -8.61 -10.16
N ARG A 364 -12.98 -8.41 -9.81
CA ARG A 364 -12.55 -7.73 -8.58
C ARG A 364 -13.12 -6.31 -8.43
N LEU A 365 -13.45 -5.65 -9.52
CA LEU A 365 -14.15 -4.36 -9.48
C LEU A 365 -15.50 -4.41 -8.76
N PHE A 366 -16.13 -5.56 -8.70
CA PHE A 366 -17.42 -5.78 -8.05
C PHE A 366 -17.30 -6.41 -6.65
N GLN A 367 -16.08 -6.76 -6.22
CA GLN A 367 -15.81 -7.45 -4.94
C GLN A 367 -15.68 -6.51 -3.73
N TYR A 368 -15.97 -5.21 -3.85
CA TYR A 368 -15.88 -4.29 -2.71
C TYR A 368 -16.77 -4.68 -1.52
N PRO A 369 -17.90 -5.40 -1.62
CA PRO A 369 -18.58 -5.96 -0.44
C PRO A 369 -17.74 -6.98 0.31
N TYR A 370 -17.04 -7.86 -0.41
CA TYR A 370 -16.14 -8.84 0.18
C TYR A 370 -14.95 -8.20 0.87
N THR A 371 -14.36 -7.16 0.29
CA THR A 371 -13.17 -6.52 0.84
C THR A 371 -13.40 -5.86 2.20
N MET A 372 -14.67 -5.62 2.59
CA MET A 372 -15.02 -5.23 3.95
C MET A 372 -14.76 -6.32 4.99
N LEU A 373 -14.79 -7.59 4.58
CA LEU A 373 -14.65 -8.75 5.47
C LEU A 373 -13.19 -9.19 5.61
N LEU A 374 -12.31 -8.83 4.68
CA LEU A 374 -10.90 -9.18 4.70
C LEU A 374 -10.16 -8.85 6.00
N PRO A 375 -10.46 -7.75 6.72
CA PRO A 375 -9.82 -7.46 8.00
C PRO A 375 -10.08 -8.51 9.08
N PHE A 376 -11.21 -9.21 9.02
CA PHE A 376 -11.64 -10.19 10.02
C PHE A 376 -11.19 -11.61 9.67
N LYS A 377 -11.23 -11.96 8.39
CA LYS A 377 -10.72 -13.24 7.90
C LYS A 377 -10.08 -13.02 6.53
N SER A 378 -8.75 -12.99 6.51
CA SER A 378 -8.01 -12.91 5.25
C SER A 378 -8.02 -14.29 4.57
N THR A 379 -8.45 -14.33 3.32
CA THR A 379 -8.40 -15.52 2.47
C THR A 379 -7.49 -15.24 1.29
N GLY A 380 -6.59 -16.15 1.00
CA GLY A 380 -5.64 -16.01 -0.08
C GLY A 380 -4.81 -14.73 0.03
N ASP A 381 -4.45 -14.13 -1.10
CA ASP A 381 -3.71 -12.88 -1.14
C ASP A 381 -4.64 -11.66 -0.98
N ALA A 382 -4.89 -11.26 0.27
CA ALA A 382 -5.73 -10.12 0.61
C ALA A 382 -5.26 -8.80 -0.05
N CYS A 383 -3.96 -8.65 -0.30
CA CYS A 383 -3.42 -7.48 -0.98
C CYS A 383 -3.93 -7.40 -2.43
N THR A 384 -3.82 -8.48 -3.20
CA THR A 384 -4.24 -8.49 -4.61
C THR A 384 -5.75 -8.53 -4.79
N ILE A 385 -6.51 -9.08 -3.83
CA ILE A 385 -7.98 -9.15 -3.91
C ILE A 385 -8.62 -7.81 -3.54
N SER A 386 -7.97 -7.00 -2.73
CA SER A 386 -8.54 -5.76 -2.21
C SER A 386 -8.83 -4.72 -3.29
N SER A 387 -9.86 -3.89 -3.06
CA SER A 387 -10.32 -2.87 -4.00
C SER A 387 -10.67 -1.55 -3.31
N PHE A 388 -10.84 -0.48 -4.10
CA PHE A 388 -11.41 0.77 -3.61
C PHE A 388 -12.90 0.63 -3.30
N LEU A 389 -13.35 1.26 -2.23
CA LEU A 389 -14.77 1.41 -1.91
C LEU A 389 -15.38 2.48 -2.84
N SER A 390 -15.56 2.15 -4.10
CA SER A 390 -15.87 3.08 -5.19
C SER A 390 -17.32 3.04 -5.69
N LEU A 391 -18.14 2.08 -5.21
CA LEU A 391 -19.47 1.77 -5.72
C LEU A 391 -19.51 1.56 -7.24
N PHE A 392 -18.43 0.98 -7.81
CA PHE A 392 -18.37 0.64 -9.24
C PHE A 392 -19.57 -0.24 -9.64
N PRO A 393 -20.21 -0.03 -10.80
CA PRO A 393 -19.89 0.93 -11.85
C PRO A 393 -20.67 2.26 -11.78
N LEU A 394 -21.43 2.52 -10.70
CA LEU A 394 -22.38 3.64 -10.65
C LEU A 394 -21.76 5.02 -10.93
N PRO A 395 -20.59 5.39 -10.37
CA PRO A 395 -20.00 6.70 -10.66
C PRO A 395 -19.67 6.88 -12.15
N LEU A 396 -19.25 5.82 -12.83
CA LEU A 396 -18.98 5.84 -14.27
C LEU A 396 -20.27 5.99 -15.08
N ILE A 397 -21.31 5.24 -14.75
CA ILE A 397 -22.63 5.33 -15.39
C ILE A 397 -23.22 6.74 -15.23
N ILE A 398 -23.14 7.32 -14.03
CA ILE A 398 -23.61 8.69 -13.76
C ILE A 398 -22.79 9.71 -14.56
N ALA A 399 -21.48 9.51 -14.71
CA ALA A 399 -20.65 10.39 -15.51
C ALA A 399 -21.02 10.35 -16.98
N ILE A 400 -21.25 9.17 -17.54
CA ILE A 400 -21.72 8.99 -18.91
C ILE A 400 -23.10 9.65 -19.09
N TYR A 401 -24.05 9.40 -18.18
CA TYR A 401 -25.36 10.04 -18.19
C TYR A 401 -25.26 11.57 -18.17
N TYR A 402 -24.41 12.12 -17.31
CA TYR A 402 -24.17 13.56 -17.22
C TYR A 402 -23.64 14.14 -18.56
N LEU A 403 -22.67 13.48 -19.16
CA LEU A 403 -22.07 13.90 -20.43
C LEU A 403 -23.10 13.85 -21.58
N VAL A 404 -23.90 12.80 -21.66
CA VAL A 404 -24.93 12.64 -22.67
C VAL A 404 -26.02 13.71 -22.51
N LYS A 405 -26.48 13.94 -21.28
CA LYS A 405 -27.51 14.95 -20.97
C LYS A 405 -27.06 16.35 -21.34
N ASN A 406 -25.81 16.69 -21.12
CA ASN A 406 -25.25 18.02 -21.37
C ASN A 406 -24.50 18.12 -22.71
N LYS A 407 -24.67 17.17 -23.64
CA LYS A 407 -23.91 17.11 -24.91
C LYS A 407 -23.97 18.41 -25.75
N LYS A 408 -25.11 19.13 -25.73
CA LYS A 408 -25.26 20.40 -26.48
C LYS A 408 -24.37 21.50 -25.91
N GLU A 409 -24.32 21.63 -24.59
CA GLU A 409 -23.49 22.60 -23.90
C GLU A 409 -22.00 22.27 -24.07
N ILE A 410 -21.64 21.00 -23.94
CA ILE A 410 -20.28 20.50 -24.14
C ILE A 410 -19.81 20.79 -25.57
N LYS A 411 -20.66 20.58 -26.57
CA LYS A 411 -20.35 20.88 -27.97
C LYS A 411 -20.11 22.36 -28.20
N LYS A 412 -20.87 23.25 -27.54
CA LYS A 412 -20.71 24.70 -27.61
C LYS A 412 -19.40 25.19 -26.97
N GLU A 413 -19.05 24.64 -25.82
CA GLU A 413 -17.83 25.02 -25.08
C GLU A 413 -16.55 24.36 -25.63
N GLY A 414 -16.69 23.28 -26.38
CA GLY A 414 -15.60 22.44 -26.88
C GLY A 414 -15.10 21.41 -25.89
N ILE A 415 -14.43 20.38 -26.40
CA ILE A 415 -13.88 19.28 -25.59
C ILE A 415 -12.71 19.78 -24.73
N PHE A 416 -11.84 20.63 -25.28
CA PHE A 416 -10.66 21.17 -24.62
C PHE A 416 -11.00 22.40 -23.75
N SER A 417 -11.88 22.19 -22.75
CA SER A 417 -12.43 23.18 -21.83
C SER A 417 -12.52 22.57 -20.43
N LYS A 418 -13.31 23.22 -19.55
CA LYS A 418 -13.65 22.67 -18.21
C LYS A 418 -14.24 21.25 -18.25
N ASN A 419 -14.78 20.80 -19.40
CA ASN A 419 -15.36 19.47 -19.57
C ASN A 419 -14.33 18.36 -19.83
N PHE A 420 -13.10 18.75 -20.20
CA PHE A 420 -12.02 17.80 -20.55
C PHE A 420 -11.77 16.77 -19.44
N LEU A 421 -11.82 17.18 -18.17
CA LEU A 421 -11.60 16.28 -17.02
C LEU A 421 -12.58 15.11 -17.03
N LEU A 422 -13.89 15.39 -17.11
CA LEU A 422 -14.91 14.33 -17.08
C LEU A 422 -14.82 13.43 -18.31
N ILE A 423 -14.65 14.02 -19.49
CA ILE A 423 -14.53 13.29 -20.75
C ILE A 423 -13.28 12.38 -20.70
N GLY A 424 -12.14 12.93 -20.27
CA GLY A 424 -10.88 12.20 -20.20
C GLY A 424 -10.92 11.04 -19.18
N LEU A 425 -11.47 11.27 -17.99
CA LEU A 425 -11.61 10.22 -16.97
C LEU A 425 -12.57 9.10 -17.43
N VAL A 426 -13.71 9.43 -18.06
CA VAL A 426 -14.64 8.45 -18.60
C VAL A 426 -14.00 7.66 -19.75
N PHE A 427 -13.33 8.34 -20.68
CA PHE A 427 -12.62 7.68 -21.78
C PHE A 427 -11.55 6.72 -21.26
N LEU A 428 -10.74 7.16 -20.29
CA LEU A 428 -9.70 6.32 -19.70
C LEU A 428 -10.28 5.12 -18.97
N ALA A 429 -11.37 5.29 -18.21
CA ALA A 429 -12.05 4.17 -17.55
C ALA A 429 -12.57 3.14 -18.57
N ILE A 430 -13.15 3.60 -19.69
CA ILE A 430 -13.62 2.71 -20.78
C ILE A 430 -12.42 1.97 -21.41
N LEU A 431 -11.30 2.66 -21.67
CA LEU A 431 -10.09 2.05 -22.21
C LEU A 431 -9.55 0.97 -21.27
N TYR A 432 -9.53 1.24 -19.96
CA TYR A 432 -9.08 0.26 -18.96
C TYR A 432 -10.03 -0.94 -18.85
N LEU A 433 -11.33 -0.71 -18.92
CA LEU A 433 -12.31 -1.80 -18.97
C LEU A 433 -12.15 -2.63 -20.25
N ALA A 434 -11.89 -2.00 -21.39
CA ALA A 434 -11.61 -2.72 -22.64
C ALA A 434 -10.35 -3.59 -22.50
N PHE A 435 -9.28 -3.08 -21.89
CA PHE A 435 -8.08 -3.87 -21.58
C PHE A 435 -8.38 -5.03 -20.61
N CYS A 436 -9.25 -4.84 -19.62
CA CYS A 436 -9.63 -5.90 -18.68
C CYS A 436 -10.44 -7.03 -19.37
N ILE A 437 -11.37 -6.66 -20.25
CA ILE A 437 -12.32 -7.60 -20.84
C ILE A 437 -11.75 -8.27 -22.10
N PHE A 438 -11.05 -7.51 -22.93
CA PHE A 438 -10.57 -7.95 -24.23
C PHE A 438 -9.04 -8.07 -24.25
N LYS A 439 -8.53 -9.07 -24.99
CA LYS A 439 -7.13 -9.11 -25.38
C LYS A 439 -6.88 -8.04 -26.45
N LEU A 440 -6.17 -6.98 -26.09
CA LEU A 440 -5.85 -5.92 -27.04
C LEU A 440 -4.68 -6.33 -27.95
N PRO A 441 -4.61 -5.81 -29.18
CA PRO A 441 -3.48 -6.03 -30.09
C PRO A 441 -2.14 -5.65 -29.44
N SER A 442 -1.11 -6.48 -29.64
CA SER A 442 0.22 -6.30 -29.03
C SER A 442 0.82 -4.94 -29.33
N PHE A 443 0.56 -4.37 -30.52
CA PHE A 443 1.02 -3.02 -30.88
C PHE A 443 0.42 -1.96 -29.93
N ILE A 444 -0.89 -2.03 -29.66
CA ILE A 444 -1.58 -1.04 -28.81
C ILE A 444 -1.01 -1.11 -27.39
N VAL A 445 -0.92 -2.31 -26.80
CA VAL A 445 -0.42 -2.44 -25.40
C VAL A 445 1.06 -2.07 -25.27
N LYS A 446 1.87 -2.25 -26.32
CA LYS A 446 3.26 -1.80 -26.35
C LYS A 446 3.38 -0.28 -26.38
N VAL A 447 2.68 0.38 -27.31
CA VAL A 447 2.72 1.86 -27.46
C VAL A 447 2.15 2.56 -26.23
N THR A 448 1.10 2.02 -25.65
CA THR A 448 0.49 2.54 -24.41
C THR A 448 1.18 2.07 -23.14
N LEU A 449 2.25 1.28 -23.24
CA LEU A 449 2.93 0.64 -22.09
C LEU A 449 2.02 -0.23 -21.21
N LEU A 450 0.76 -0.44 -21.58
CA LEU A 450 -0.16 -1.32 -20.84
C LEU A 450 0.30 -2.78 -20.84
N SER A 451 1.21 -3.17 -21.74
CA SER A 451 1.87 -4.47 -21.72
C SER A 451 2.65 -4.76 -20.42
N LYS A 452 2.98 -3.73 -19.64
CA LYS A 452 3.71 -3.81 -18.36
C LYS A 452 2.79 -3.84 -17.13
N THR A 453 1.47 -3.75 -17.33
CA THR A 453 0.48 -3.87 -16.26
C THR A 453 -0.27 -5.21 -16.32
N THR A 454 -1.03 -5.54 -15.28
CA THR A 454 -1.93 -6.71 -15.28
C THR A 454 -3.38 -6.25 -15.16
N VAL A 455 -4.33 -7.13 -15.51
CA VAL A 455 -5.77 -6.83 -15.32
C VAL A 455 -6.07 -6.56 -13.86
N ASN A 456 -5.45 -7.32 -12.96
CA ASN A 456 -5.58 -7.10 -11.52
C ASN A 456 -5.08 -5.71 -11.09
N ALA A 457 -3.89 -5.31 -11.55
CA ALA A 457 -3.29 -4.04 -11.18
C ALA A 457 -4.10 -2.83 -11.68
N ILE A 458 -4.76 -2.94 -12.85
CA ILE A 458 -5.54 -1.84 -13.44
C ILE A 458 -6.89 -1.63 -12.75
N CYS A 459 -7.38 -2.60 -11.98
CA CYS A 459 -8.62 -2.45 -11.19
C CYS A 459 -8.52 -1.32 -10.15
N ALA A 460 -7.35 -1.12 -9.54
CA ALA A 460 -7.16 -0.03 -8.57
C ALA A 460 -7.28 1.37 -9.22
N PRO A 461 -6.62 1.71 -10.35
CA PRO A 461 -6.86 2.94 -11.10
C PRO A 461 -8.33 3.16 -11.50
N ILE A 462 -9.06 2.14 -11.94
CA ILE A 462 -10.50 2.25 -12.25
C ILE A 462 -11.28 2.65 -10.99
N GLY A 463 -11.02 1.99 -9.86
CA GLY A 463 -11.64 2.32 -8.59
C GLY A 463 -11.35 3.76 -8.15
N PHE A 464 -10.11 4.23 -8.33
CA PHE A 464 -9.72 5.61 -8.04
C PHE A 464 -10.44 6.61 -8.96
N ILE A 465 -10.53 6.35 -10.28
CA ILE A 465 -11.34 7.16 -11.20
C ILE A 465 -12.79 7.26 -10.71
N CYS A 466 -13.39 6.14 -10.28
CA CYS A 466 -14.77 6.15 -9.76
C CYS A 466 -14.91 7.01 -8.49
N ILE A 467 -13.93 7.03 -7.58
CA ILE A 467 -13.95 7.94 -6.42
C ILE A 467 -13.87 9.40 -6.88
N LEU A 468 -12.99 9.73 -7.82
CA LEU A 468 -12.90 11.09 -8.37
C LEU A 468 -14.22 11.52 -9.03
N LEU A 469 -14.80 10.67 -9.87
CA LEU A 469 -16.10 10.92 -10.52
C LEU A 469 -17.22 11.07 -9.49
N MET A 470 -17.25 10.21 -8.47
CA MET A 470 -18.21 10.31 -7.35
C MET A 470 -18.12 11.68 -6.69
N CYS A 471 -16.93 12.14 -6.32
CA CYS A 471 -16.73 13.43 -5.67
C CYS A 471 -17.07 14.61 -6.58
N ILE A 472 -16.71 14.57 -7.87
CA ILE A 472 -16.96 15.65 -8.83
C ILE A 472 -18.46 15.79 -9.15
N LEU A 473 -19.20 14.69 -9.16
CA LEU A 473 -20.59 14.65 -9.64
C LEU A 473 -21.65 14.59 -8.53
N MET A 474 -21.25 14.40 -7.27
CA MET A 474 -22.16 14.20 -6.14
C MET A 474 -23.22 15.31 -5.99
N ASP A 475 -22.86 16.56 -6.30
CA ASP A 475 -23.79 17.70 -6.24
C ASP A 475 -24.47 18.03 -7.59
N LYS A 476 -24.02 17.42 -8.70
CA LYS A 476 -24.44 17.80 -10.06
C LYS A 476 -25.58 16.94 -10.62
N VAL A 477 -25.68 15.70 -10.19
CA VAL A 477 -26.70 14.76 -10.69
C VAL A 477 -27.63 14.36 -9.56
N LYS A 478 -28.93 14.55 -9.77
CA LYS A 478 -29.97 14.25 -8.78
C LYS A 478 -31.19 13.64 -9.48
N PHE A 479 -31.63 12.49 -8.98
CA PHE A 479 -32.83 11.82 -9.44
C PHE A 479 -33.98 12.06 -8.45
N ASN A 480 -34.90 12.97 -8.79
CA ASN A 480 -35.92 13.49 -7.86
C ASN A 480 -37.31 12.95 -8.13
N LYS A 481 -37.64 12.59 -9.38
CA LYS A 481 -38.97 12.15 -9.77
C LYS A 481 -39.27 10.76 -9.17
N LYS A 482 -40.55 10.49 -8.84
CA LYS A 482 -40.99 9.23 -8.26
C LYS A 482 -40.58 8.01 -9.11
N LYS A 483 -40.77 8.10 -10.42
CA LYS A 483 -40.36 7.03 -11.38
C LYS A 483 -38.83 6.81 -11.37
N GLU A 484 -38.05 7.90 -11.35
CA GLU A 484 -36.57 7.83 -11.26
C GLU A 484 -36.12 7.16 -9.96
N LYS A 485 -36.76 7.47 -8.83
CA LYS A 485 -36.42 6.86 -7.53
C LYS A 485 -36.74 5.37 -7.49
N ILE A 486 -37.84 4.93 -8.12
CA ILE A 486 -38.17 3.50 -8.25
C ILE A 486 -37.10 2.81 -9.11
N MET A 487 -36.73 3.41 -10.26
CA MET A 487 -35.65 2.88 -11.10
C MET A 487 -34.31 2.80 -10.33
N CYS A 488 -33.95 3.85 -9.58
CA CYS A 488 -32.75 3.84 -8.73
C CYS A 488 -32.79 2.72 -7.67
N LEU A 489 -33.95 2.44 -7.08
CA LEU A 489 -34.11 1.34 -6.14
C LEU A 489 -33.87 -0.01 -6.82
N VAL A 490 -34.48 -0.25 -7.96
CA VAL A 490 -34.31 -1.50 -8.73
C VAL A 490 -32.84 -1.69 -9.13
N ILE A 491 -32.19 -0.65 -9.66
CA ILE A 491 -30.78 -0.69 -10.04
C ILE A 491 -29.90 -1.01 -8.80
N SER A 492 -30.19 -0.36 -7.66
CA SER A 492 -29.45 -0.59 -6.42
C SER A 492 -29.55 -2.02 -5.92
N LEU A 493 -30.74 -2.60 -5.95
CA LEU A 493 -30.98 -3.99 -5.55
C LEU A 493 -30.29 -4.98 -6.49
N LEU A 494 -30.48 -4.82 -7.81
CA LEU A 494 -29.86 -5.72 -8.79
C LEU A 494 -28.34 -5.66 -8.75
N LEU A 495 -27.75 -4.47 -8.68
CA LEU A 495 -26.31 -4.29 -8.61
C LEU A 495 -25.74 -4.89 -7.32
N SER A 496 -26.39 -4.65 -6.18
CA SER A 496 -25.92 -5.19 -4.90
C SER A 496 -26.02 -6.71 -4.87
N LEU A 497 -27.08 -7.28 -5.43
CA LEU A 497 -27.21 -8.73 -5.56
C LEU A 497 -26.09 -9.31 -6.44
N PHE A 498 -25.80 -8.67 -7.57
CA PHE A 498 -24.69 -9.07 -8.43
C PHE A 498 -23.33 -8.97 -7.74
N CYS A 499 -23.05 -7.86 -7.05
CA CYS A 499 -21.80 -7.69 -6.32
C CYS A 499 -21.61 -8.72 -5.20
N VAL A 500 -22.68 -9.04 -4.46
CA VAL A 500 -22.64 -10.06 -3.42
C VAL A 500 -22.48 -11.46 -4.03
N TYR A 501 -23.15 -11.76 -5.14
CA TYR A 501 -22.99 -13.01 -5.85
C TYR A 501 -21.53 -13.21 -6.33
N VAL A 502 -20.94 -12.21 -6.99
CA VAL A 502 -19.53 -12.24 -7.40
C VAL A 502 -18.60 -12.38 -6.18
N SER A 503 -18.90 -11.66 -5.10
CA SER A 503 -18.12 -11.75 -3.86
C SER A 503 -18.21 -13.14 -3.23
N TYR A 504 -19.37 -13.76 -3.22
CA TYR A 504 -19.60 -15.09 -2.61
C TYR A 504 -18.73 -16.17 -3.23
N SER A 505 -18.48 -16.11 -4.54
CA SER A 505 -17.61 -17.09 -5.22
C SER A 505 -16.16 -17.14 -4.65
N PHE A 506 -15.73 -16.08 -3.96
CA PHE A 506 -14.39 -15.97 -3.34
C PHE A 506 -14.38 -16.13 -1.81
N MET A 507 -15.54 -16.14 -1.18
CA MET A 507 -15.68 -16.21 0.26
C MET A 507 -16.62 -17.34 0.72
N SER A 508 -16.88 -18.32 -0.13
CA SER A 508 -17.76 -19.46 0.15
C SER A 508 -17.37 -20.22 1.41
N ASP A 509 -16.06 -20.23 1.74
CA ASP A 509 -15.51 -20.98 2.86
C ASP A 509 -15.92 -20.42 4.24
N TYR A 510 -16.36 -19.18 4.31
CA TYR A 510 -16.71 -18.54 5.59
C TYR A 510 -17.92 -17.61 5.55
N ALA A 511 -18.38 -17.18 4.37
CA ALA A 511 -19.55 -16.32 4.26
C ALA A 511 -20.82 -17.16 4.22
N ASN A 512 -21.57 -17.12 5.29
CA ASN A 512 -22.89 -17.74 5.33
C ASN A 512 -23.97 -16.84 4.70
N LYS A 513 -25.17 -17.40 4.51
CA LYS A 513 -26.32 -16.67 3.93
C LYS A 513 -26.70 -15.39 4.68
N TYR A 514 -26.46 -15.32 5.98
CA TYR A 514 -26.79 -14.14 6.79
C TYR A 514 -25.81 -12.99 6.52
N ILE A 515 -24.52 -13.30 6.41
CA ILE A 515 -23.49 -12.32 6.03
C ILE A 515 -23.77 -11.78 4.61
N CYS A 516 -24.04 -12.66 3.65
CA CYS A 516 -24.40 -12.26 2.29
C CYS A 516 -25.65 -11.37 2.26
N PHE A 517 -26.66 -11.70 3.04
CA PHE A 517 -27.87 -10.87 3.14
C PHE A 517 -27.60 -9.50 3.79
N ALA A 518 -26.78 -9.46 4.85
CA ALA A 518 -26.36 -8.20 5.45
C ALA A 518 -25.58 -7.31 4.49
N LEU A 519 -24.61 -7.86 3.75
CA LEU A 519 -23.87 -7.13 2.70
C LEU A 519 -24.81 -6.64 1.60
N PHE A 520 -25.74 -7.47 1.15
CA PHE A 520 -26.74 -7.08 0.16
C PHE A 520 -27.55 -5.86 0.63
N LEU A 521 -28.03 -5.86 1.87
CA LEU A 521 -28.79 -4.73 2.44
C LEU A 521 -27.91 -3.47 2.56
N ILE A 522 -26.71 -3.58 3.10
CA ILE A 522 -25.79 -2.46 3.27
C ILE A 522 -25.52 -1.80 1.93
N PHE A 523 -25.11 -2.57 0.91
CA PHE A 523 -24.77 -2.02 -0.39
C PHE A 523 -25.97 -1.58 -1.20
N SER A 524 -27.13 -2.19 -1.01
CA SER A 524 -28.39 -1.70 -1.59
C SER A 524 -28.75 -0.30 -1.07
N ILE A 525 -28.58 -0.07 0.22
CA ILE A 525 -28.80 1.23 0.84
C ILE A 525 -27.77 2.25 0.34
N LEU A 526 -26.47 1.91 0.33
CA LEU A 526 -25.41 2.82 -0.14
C LEU A 526 -25.60 3.20 -1.60
N ASN A 527 -25.86 2.25 -2.49
CA ASN A 527 -26.13 2.49 -3.90
C ASN A 527 -27.37 3.36 -4.11
N TYR A 528 -28.44 3.10 -3.37
CA TYR A 528 -29.67 3.90 -3.44
C TYR A 528 -29.45 5.33 -2.92
N LEU A 529 -28.74 5.50 -1.81
CA LEU A 529 -28.40 6.83 -1.28
C LEU A 529 -27.51 7.61 -2.23
N TYR A 530 -26.56 6.95 -2.90
CA TYR A 530 -25.70 7.59 -3.89
C TYR A 530 -26.50 8.08 -5.10
N LEU A 531 -27.39 7.25 -5.64
CA LEU A 531 -28.23 7.60 -6.77
C LEU A 531 -29.28 8.69 -6.44
N THR A 532 -29.85 8.65 -5.21
CA THR A 532 -30.94 9.56 -4.79
C THR A 532 -30.47 10.61 -3.77
N ASN A 533 -29.26 11.15 -3.91
CA ASN A 533 -28.67 12.14 -3.01
C ASN A 533 -29.30 13.57 -3.17
N ASP A 534 -30.61 13.61 -3.41
CA ASP A 534 -31.41 14.83 -3.62
C ASP A 534 -31.49 15.75 -2.40
N LYS A 535 -31.38 15.16 -1.20
CA LYS A 535 -31.43 15.88 0.08
C LYS A 535 -30.08 15.85 0.80
N LYS A 536 -29.70 16.99 1.41
CA LYS A 536 -28.46 17.12 2.22
C LYS A 536 -28.33 16.00 3.28
N ILE A 537 -29.46 15.57 3.87
CA ILE A 537 -29.49 14.47 4.84
C ILE A 537 -29.04 13.16 4.21
N LYS A 538 -29.56 12.77 3.03
CA LYS A 538 -29.17 11.52 2.38
C LYS A 538 -27.69 11.50 2.02
N GLN A 539 -27.18 12.63 1.51
CA GLN A 539 -25.76 12.80 1.24
C GLN A 539 -24.91 12.63 2.51
N ASN A 540 -25.35 13.23 3.63
CA ASN A 540 -24.66 13.09 4.91
C ASN A 540 -24.63 11.63 5.39
N VAL A 541 -25.76 10.93 5.31
CA VAL A 541 -25.86 9.51 5.70
C VAL A 541 -24.93 8.64 4.83
N LEU A 542 -24.92 8.85 3.51
CA LEU A 542 -24.01 8.15 2.61
C LEU A 542 -22.55 8.37 3.02
N ILE A 543 -22.15 9.62 3.21
CA ILE A 543 -20.79 10.00 3.61
C ILE A 543 -20.41 9.33 4.93
N ILE A 544 -21.28 9.37 5.94
CA ILE A 544 -21.02 8.77 7.24
C ILE A 544 -20.87 7.24 7.11
N CYS A 545 -21.81 6.57 6.47
CA CYS A 545 -21.77 5.11 6.33
C CYS A 545 -20.49 4.64 5.61
N MET A 546 -20.14 5.27 4.47
CA MET A 546 -18.93 4.90 3.76
C MET A 546 -17.64 5.23 4.55
N SER A 547 -17.62 6.37 5.27
CA SER A 547 -16.50 6.73 6.14
C SER A 547 -16.32 5.74 7.30
N CYS A 548 -17.41 5.23 7.88
CA CYS A 548 -17.36 4.21 8.91
C CYS A 548 -16.75 2.90 8.40
N ILE A 549 -17.13 2.47 7.18
CA ILE A 549 -16.54 1.28 6.55
C ILE A 549 -15.02 1.47 6.35
N CYS A 550 -14.60 2.64 5.87
CA CYS A 550 -13.18 2.96 5.71
C CYS A 550 -12.43 2.94 7.04
N PHE A 551 -13.06 3.44 8.09
CA PHE A 551 -12.47 3.47 9.43
C PHE A 551 -12.25 2.06 10.00
N ILE A 552 -13.18 1.14 9.74
CA ILE A 552 -13.02 -0.28 10.07
C ILE A 552 -11.76 -0.85 9.41
N ASN A 553 -11.58 -0.62 8.11
CA ASN A 553 -10.39 -1.08 7.42
C ASN A 553 -9.10 -0.52 8.04
N ILE A 554 -9.07 0.78 8.39
CA ILE A 554 -7.89 1.41 9.00
C ILE A 554 -7.53 0.72 10.32
N ILE A 555 -8.52 0.46 11.18
CA ILE A 555 -8.28 -0.12 12.52
C ILE A 555 -7.86 -1.58 12.46
N TYR A 556 -8.52 -2.40 11.61
CA TYR A 556 -8.35 -3.85 11.68
C TYR A 556 -7.30 -4.41 10.73
N VAL A 557 -6.98 -3.71 9.63
CA VAL A 557 -5.93 -4.18 8.69
C VAL A 557 -4.53 -3.90 9.25
N ASN A 558 -4.33 -2.71 9.82
CA ASN A 558 -3.02 -2.25 10.27
C ASN A 558 -2.96 -2.20 11.79
N PRO A 559 -2.14 -3.05 12.45
CA PRO A 559 -2.04 -3.07 13.91
C PRO A 559 -1.36 -1.80 14.42
N LEU A 560 -1.87 -1.20 15.49
CA LEU A 560 -1.16 -0.09 16.15
C LEU A 560 -0.16 -0.67 17.14
N THR A 561 1.12 -0.48 16.86
CA THR A 561 2.24 -1.06 17.60
C THR A 561 3.20 0.03 18.07
N ILE A 562 3.99 -0.22 19.13
CA ILE A 562 4.94 0.73 19.70
C ILE A 562 6.37 0.18 19.56
N GLY A 563 7.26 0.94 18.89
CA GLY A 563 8.67 0.68 18.78
C GLY A 563 9.05 -0.61 18.05
N THR A 564 10.31 -1.03 18.18
CA THR A 564 10.89 -2.16 17.45
C THR A 564 11.47 -3.24 18.40
N ASP A 565 10.96 -3.31 19.63
CA ASP A 565 11.45 -4.23 20.67
C ASP A 565 11.40 -5.70 20.24
N MET A 566 10.36 -6.11 19.49
CA MET A 566 10.18 -7.44 18.94
C MET A 566 11.32 -7.88 18.01
N ILE A 567 12.13 -6.95 17.54
CA ILE A 567 13.30 -7.24 16.69
C ILE A 567 14.59 -7.19 17.49
N TYR A 568 14.82 -6.08 18.23
CA TYR A 568 16.14 -5.76 18.78
C TYR A 568 16.36 -6.18 20.24
N LYS A 569 15.30 -6.48 21.00
CA LYS A 569 15.43 -6.92 22.41
C LYS A 569 15.57 -8.43 22.58
N LYS A 570 15.39 -9.21 21.53
CA LYS A 570 15.54 -10.67 21.58
C LYS A 570 16.99 -11.06 21.86
N PRO A 571 17.26 -12.10 22.68
CA PRO A 571 18.63 -12.58 22.97
C PRO A 571 19.41 -12.91 21.70
N LEU A 572 18.77 -13.50 20.69
CA LEU A 572 19.38 -13.79 19.39
C LEU A 572 19.94 -12.53 18.71
N ALA A 573 19.23 -11.41 18.75
CA ALA A 573 19.71 -10.15 18.16
C ALA A 573 20.99 -9.66 18.84
N ASN A 574 21.08 -9.80 20.17
CA ASN A 574 22.26 -9.45 20.94
C ASN A 574 23.44 -10.35 20.57
N GLU A 575 23.24 -11.66 20.43
CA GLU A 575 24.31 -12.58 20.05
C GLU A 575 24.79 -12.36 18.61
N ILE A 576 23.88 -12.12 17.64
CA ILE A 576 24.26 -11.71 16.29
C ILE A 576 25.15 -10.48 16.31
N ASN A 577 24.74 -9.41 17.03
CA ASN A 577 25.50 -8.17 17.12
C ASN A 577 26.90 -8.40 17.78
N LYS A 578 26.98 -9.29 18.78
CA LYS A 578 28.25 -9.64 19.44
C LYS A 578 29.19 -10.40 18.48
N ILE A 579 28.66 -11.30 17.65
CA ILE A 579 29.46 -12.03 16.66
C ILE A 579 29.96 -11.06 15.57
N ILE A 580 29.09 -10.24 15.02
CA ILE A 580 29.42 -9.28 13.96
C ILE A 580 30.43 -8.24 14.44
N SER A 581 30.37 -7.82 15.72
CA SER A 581 31.36 -6.88 16.27
C SER A 581 32.79 -7.43 16.24
N LYS A 582 32.96 -8.77 16.31
CA LYS A 582 34.24 -9.47 16.23
C LYS A 582 34.62 -9.86 14.80
N ASP A 583 33.62 -10.16 13.96
CA ASP A 583 33.81 -10.65 12.59
C ASP A 583 32.81 -10.00 11.63
N LYS A 584 33.12 -8.75 11.24
CA LYS A 584 32.26 -7.93 10.35
C LYS A 584 32.07 -8.49 8.95
N ASN A 585 32.99 -9.33 8.49
CA ASN A 585 32.97 -9.86 7.13
C ASN A 585 32.40 -11.27 7.04
N SER A 586 31.98 -11.85 8.18
CA SER A 586 31.40 -13.17 8.21
C SER A 586 30.14 -13.30 7.35
N ARG A 587 30.07 -14.41 6.61
CA ARG A 587 28.94 -14.74 5.77
C ARG A 587 28.07 -15.78 6.47
N TRP A 588 26.79 -15.56 6.40
CA TRP A 588 25.76 -16.33 7.10
C TRP A 588 24.79 -16.98 6.15
N ILE A 589 24.28 -18.14 6.51
CA ILE A 589 23.06 -18.72 5.96
C ILE A 589 22.09 -19.04 7.09
N ALA A 590 20.80 -19.03 6.78
CA ALA A 590 19.77 -19.60 7.65
C ALA A 590 19.13 -20.80 6.96
N LEU A 591 18.98 -21.90 7.69
CA LEU A 591 18.45 -23.16 7.16
C LEU A 591 16.93 -23.24 7.30
N ASP A 592 16.33 -24.08 6.49
CA ASP A 592 14.93 -24.53 6.53
C ASP A 592 13.87 -23.39 6.42
N SER A 593 14.28 -22.18 6.08
CA SER A 593 13.38 -21.02 6.07
C SER A 593 13.82 -19.98 5.04
N PHE A 594 12.83 -19.32 4.42
CA PHE A 594 13.05 -18.09 3.64
C PHE A 594 12.77 -16.82 4.47
N ILE A 595 12.29 -16.98 5.70
CA ILE A 595 11.90 -15.88 6.59
C ILE A 595 13.09 -15.46 7.45
N THR A 596 13.67 -16.39 8.18
CA THR A 596 14.74 -16.13 9.16
C THR A 596 16.01 -15.49 8.60
N PRO A 597 16.40 -15.72 7.31
CA PRO A 597 17.54 -15.01 6.72
C PRO A 597 17.41 -13.48 6.78
N ASN A 598 16.18 -12.95 6.63
CA ASN A 598 15.93 -11.53 6.65
C ASN A 598 16.02 -10.95 8.08
N TYR A 599 15.77 -11.77 9.13
CA TYR A 599 16.02 -11.37 10.51
C TYR A 599 17.51 -11.21 10.80
N LEU A 600 18.33 -12.14 10.32
CA LEU A 600 19.80 -12.05 10.44
C LEU A 600 20.32 -10.78 9.74
N MET A 601 19.88 -10.55 8.51
CA MET A 601 20.26 -9.39 7.69
C MET A 601 19.88 -8.07 8.38
N MET A 602 18.66 -7.92 8.90
CA MET A 602 18.25 -6.68 9.55
C MET A 602 18.95 -6.42 10.89
N ASN A 603 19.59 -7.43 11.47
CA ASN A 603 20.46 -7.34 12.63
C ASN A 603 21.95 -7.23 12.25
N GLY A 604 22.28 -7.04 10.97
CA GLY A 604 23.61 -6.69 10.49
C GLY A 604 24.45 -7.86 9.97
N ALA A 605 23.90 -9.09 9.89
CA ALA A 605 24.63 -10.24 9.35
C ALA A 605 24.58 -10.25 7.81
N LYS A 606 25.76 -10.48 7.16
CA LYS A 606 25.83 -10.68 5.70
C LYS A 606 25.23 -12.02 5.34
N THR A 607 23.95 -12.04 4.98
CA THR A 607 23.16 -13.28 4.84
C THR A 607 22.95 -13.63 3.37
N ILE A 608 23.51 -14.77 2.94
CA ILE A 608 23.52 -15.24 1.54
C ILE A 608 22.10 -15.44 1.01
N ASN A 609 21.25 -16.07 1.79
CA ASN A 609 19.87 -16.40 1.40
C ASN A 609 18.81 -15.43 1.95
N SER A 610 19.18 -14.18 2.29
CA SER A 610 18.20 -13.11 2.44
C SER A 610 17.52 -12.83 1.10
N THR A 611 16.41 -12.09 1.10
CA THR A 611 15.63 -11.83 -0.12
C THR A 611 16.52 -11.40 -1.29
N ASN A 612 16.46 -12.19 -2.36
CA ASN A 612 17.25 -11.99 -3.57
C ASN A 612 16.56 -10.93 -4.46
N LEU A 613 16.87 -9.65 -4.27
CA LEU A 613 16.23 -8.53 -5.00
C LEU A 613 16.43 -8.60 -6.51
N TYR A 614 17.56 -9.13 -6.96
CA TYR A 614 17.88 -9.48 -8.35
C TYR A 614 18.92 -10.60 -8.37
N PRO A 615 19.06 -11.35 -9.48
CA PRO A 615 19.91 -12.56 -9.52
C PRO A 615 21.34 -12.33 -9.05
N ASN A 616 21.87 -13.25 -8.23
CA ASN A 616 23.28 -13.31 -7.86
C ASN A 616 23.98 -14.46 -8.61
N LEU A 617 24.10 -14.32 -9.93
CA LEU A 617 24.64 -15.38 -10.79
C LEU A 617 26.06 -15.76 -10.38
N LYS A 618 26.90 -14.78 -10.04
CA LYS A 618 28.31 -15.02 -9.62
C LYS A 618 28.44 -15.92 -8.39
N LEU A 619 27.48 -15.86 -7.48
CA LEU A 619 27.49 -16.68 -6.28
C LEU A 619 27.10 -18.13 -6.63
N TRP A 620 25.98 -18.29 -7.35
CA TRP A 620 25.42 -19.61 -7.61
C TRP A 620 26.21 -20.43 -8.60
N THR A 621 26.93 -19.79 -9.56
CA THR A 621 27.85 -20.49 -10.47
C THR A 621 29.05 -21.10 -9.76
N LYS A 622 29.37 -20.72 -8.51
CA LYS A 622 30.39 -21.44 -7.72
C LYS A 622 30.05 -22.89 -7.41
N ILE A 623 28.75 -23.18 -7.24
CA ILE A 623 28.20 -24.50 -6.89
C ILE A 623 27.41 -25.15 -8.02
N ASP A 624 27.06 -24.40 -9.07
CA ASP A 624 26.46 -24.88 -10.32
C ASP A 624 27.36 -24.49 -11.50
N LYS A 625 28.53 -25.13 -11.59
CA LYS A 625 29.57 -24.78 -12.58
C LYS A 625 29.12 -24.95 -14.03
N ASN A 626 28.17 -25.83 -14.27
CA ASN A 626 27.65 -26.14 -15.60
C ASN A 626 26.41 -25.31 -15.99
N GLY A 627 25.91 -24.46 -15.08
CA GLY A 627 24.70 -23.67 -15.32
C GLY A 627 23.41 -24.49 -15.45
N LYS A 628 23.38 -25.72 -14.94
CA LYS A 628 22.24 -26.64 -15.05
C LYS A 628 20.96 -26.05 -14.48
N TYR A 629 21.09 -25.24 -13.43
CA TYR A 629 19.97 -24.68 -12.69
C TYR A 629 19.79 -23.18 -12.89
N GLU A 630 20.43 -22.57 -13.89
CA GLU A 630 20.38 -21.12 -14.10
C GLU A 630 18.94 -20.58 -14.22
N ASN A 631 18.04 -21.31 -14.89
CA ASN A 631 16.63 -20.94 -14.98
C ASN A 631 15.91 -20.88 -13.62
N VAL A 632 16.43 -21.54 -12.58
CA VAL A 632 15.88 -21.54 -11.23
C VAL A 632 16.38 -20.32 -10.45
N TYR A 633 17.69 -20.04 -10.46
CA TYR A 633 18.27 -18.97 -9.64
C TYR A 633 18.40 -17.62 -10.35
N ASN A 634 18.19 -17.56 -11.67
CA ASN A 634 18.20 -16.29 -12.41
C ASN A 634 16.87 -15.51 -12.24
N ARG A 635 16.58 -15.12 -10.99
CA ARG A 635 15.31 -14.42 -10.66
C ARG A 635 15.37 -13.59 -9.38
N TYR A 636 14.38 -12.71 -9.21
CA TYR A 636 13.96 -12.27 -7.88
C TYR A 636 13.40 -13.50 -7.13
N ALA A 637 13.87 -13.76 -5.94
CA ALA A 637 13.35 -14.88 -5.15
C ALA A 637 13.65 -14.74 -3.65
N HIS A 638 12.76 -15.31 -2.85
CA HIS A 638 13.08 -15.79 -1.52
C HIS A 638 13.80 -17.15 -1.65
N THR A 639 14.77 -17.41 -0.78
CA THR A 639 15.64 -18.57 -0.91
C THR A 639 15.64 -19.41 0.37
N ILE A 640 15.21 -20.67 0.27
CA ILE A 640 15.36 -21.68 1.31
C ILE A 640 16.67 -22.42 1.04
N ILE A 641 17.48 -22.67 2.08
CA ILE A 641 18.65 -23.54 2.01
C ILE A 641 18.47 -24.67 3.01
N ASP A 642 18.56 -25.93 2.53
CA ASP A 642 18.66 -27.12 3.34
C ASP A 642 20.01 -27.77 3.11
N LEU A 643 20.58 -28.41 4.13
CA LEU A 643 21.83 -29.17 4.00
C LEU A 643 21.52 -30.60 3.57
N THR A 644 22.36 -31.15 2.69
CA THR A 644 22.24 -32.52 2.19
C THR A 644 23.60 -33.21 2.03
N SER A 645 23.59 -34.55 2.09
CA SER A 645 24.73 -35.42 1.71
C SER A 645 24.81 -35.66 0.20
N GLU A 646 23.74 -35.36 -0.53
CA GLU A 646 23.68 -35.53 -1.98
C GLU A 646 24.30 -34.34 -2.71
N GLU A 647 24.45 -34.42 -4.03
CA GLU A 647 24.91 -33.31 -4.85
C GLU A 647 24.00 -32.10 -4.69
N THR A 648 24.60 -30.90 -4.72
CA THR A 648 23.85 -29.64 -4.64
C THR A 648 22.83 -29.53 -5.78
N SER A 649 21.60 -29.23 -5.42
CA SER A 649 20.51 -29.07 -6.38
C SER A 649 19.65 -27.83 -6.07
N PHE A 650 19.01 -27.29 -7.11
CA PHE A 650 18.13 -26.12 -7.04
C PHE A 650 16.74 -26.52 -7.52
N GLU A 651 15.73 -26.13 -6.74
CA GLU A 651 14.34 -26.43 -7.02
C GLU A 651 13.52 -25.12 -7.04
N LEU A 652 12.62 -24.97 -8.00
CA LEU A 652 11.68 -23.88 -8.09
C LEU A 652 10.36 -24.28 -7.43
N ILE A 653 10.05 -23.70 -6.27
CA ILE A 653 8.80 -23.98 -5.53
C ILE A 653 7.66 -23.06 -6.06
N GLN A 654 7.95 -21.77 -6.20
CA GLN A 654 7.02 -20.76 -6.73
C GLN A 654 7.80 -19.78 -7.63
N PRO A 655 7.13 -18.96 -8.45
CA PRO A 655 7.85 -18.03 -9.33
C PRO A 655 8.89 -17.13 -8.62
N ASP A 656 8.69 -16.86 -7.34
CA ASP A 656 9.52 -16.01 -6.47
C ASP A 656 10.04 -16.74 -5.21
N LEU A 657 9.99 -18.07 -5.18
CA LEU A 657 10.50 -18.88 -4.10
C LEU A 657 11.30 -20.08 -4.66
N MET A 658 12.58 -20.14 -4.33
CA MET A 658 13.45 -21.27 -4.68
C MET A 658 14.01 -21.95 -3.44
N LYS A 659 14.34 -23.23 -3.60
CA LYS A 659 15.01 -24.06 -2.60
C LYS A 659 16.35 -24.54 -3.14
N ILE A 660 17.36 -24.52 -2.29
CA ILE A 660 18.70 -25.07 -2.57
C ILE A 660 18.96 -26.17 -1.56
N ASN A 661 19.11 -27.39 -2.04
CA ASN A 661 19.64 -28.50 -1.26
C ASN A 661 21.17 -28.44 -1.39
N LEU A 662 21.83 -27.85 -0.40
CA LEU A 662 23.26 -27.54 -0.43
C LEU A 662 24.05 -28.71 0.13
N ASN A 663 24.97 -29.27 -0.67
CA ASN A 663 25.91 -30.27 -0.18
C ASN A 663 26.82 -29.68 0.90
N TYR A 664 27.12 -30.44 1.94
CA TYR A 664 28.03 -30.04 3.04
C TYR A 664 29.40 -29.56 2.52
N ASP A 665 29.94 -30.17 1.49
CA ASP A 665 31.25 -29.80 0.92
C ASP A 665 31.22 -28.46 0.20
N ASP A 666 30.07 -28.05 -0.31
CA ASP A 666 29.88 -26.77 -1.00
C ASP A 666 29.75 -25.53 -0.03
N ILE A 667 29.62 -25.82 1.28
CA ILE A 667 29.62 -24.74 2.30
C ILE A 667 30.90 -23.91 2.19
N SER A 668 32.04 -24.57 1.98
CA SER A 668 33.34 -23.92 1.81
C SER A 668 33.42 -23.09 0.52
N SER A 669 32.78 -23.57 -0.57
CA SER A 669 32.74 -22.86 -1.86
C SER A 669 31.99 -21.52 -1.81
N LEU A 670 31.04 -21.39 -0.87
CA LEU A 670 30.26 -20.18 -0.63
C LEU A 670 30.86 -19.26 0.42
N ASP A 671 32.01 -19.63 1.02
CA ASP A 671 32.69 -18.87 2.09
C ASP A 671 31.78 -18.64 3.32
N ILE A 672 30.98 -19.63 3.72
CA ILE A 672 30.06 -19.55 4.85
C ILE A 672 30.85 -19.68 6.16
N ASN A 673 30.63 -18.75 7.10
CA ASN A 673 31.28 -18.71 8.40
C ASN A 673 30.33 -19.11 9.54
N TYR A 674 29.04 -18.80 9.41
CA TYR A 674 28.03 -19.09 10.41
C TYR A 674 26.74 -19.62 9.77
N ILE A 675 26.13 -20.59 10.45
CA ILE A 675 24.86 -21.19 10.06
C ILE A 675 23.87 -20.93 11.19
N TYR A 676 22.72 -20.36 10.87
CA TYR A 676 21.56 -20.28 11.75
C TYR A 676 20.57 -21.38 11.41
N SER A 677 19.97 -21.99 12.42
CA SER A 677 18.90 -22.98 12.26
C SER A 677 17.88 -22.86 13.38
N ASN A 678 16.59 -23.14 13.05
CA ASN A 678 15.52 -23.30 14.05
C ASN A 678 15.49 -24.73 14.63
N LYS A 679 16.34 -25.62 14.16
CA LYS A 679 16.45 -27.01 14.61
C LYS A 679 17.89 -27.31 15.01
N ASN A 680 18.04 -28.15 16.01
CA ASN A 680 19.38 -28.64 16.34
C ASN A 680 19.90 -29.52 15.16
N ILE A 681 21.06 -29.16 14.63
CA ILE A 681 21.71 -29.91 13.55
C ILE A 681 22.54 -31.00 14.19
N ASP A 682 22.15 -32.23 13.95
CA ASP A 682 22.94 -33.41 14.34
C ASP A 682 23.93 -33.74 13.20
N ILE A 683 25.21 -33.50 13.43
CA ILE A 683 26.23 -33.67 12.42
C ILE A 683 26.98 -34.95 12.71
N ASP A 684 26.73 -35.99 11.92
CA ASP A 684 27.63 -37.11 11.81
C ASP A 684 28.99 -36.59 11.28
N ASN A 685 30.10 -37.00 11.95
CA ASN A 685 31.47 -36.64 11.59
C ASN A 685 31.95 -37.13 10.20
N LYS A 686 31.01 -37.43 9.31
CA LYS A 686 31.25 -37.97 7.96
C LYS A 686 31.61 -36.93 6.90
N TYR A 687 31.36 -35.66 7.19
CA TYR A 687 31.54 -34.58 6.21
C TYR A 687 32.77 -33.75 6.52
N ASN A 688 33.40 -33.18 5.50
CA ASN A 688 34.60 -32.33 5.62
C ASN A 688 34.31 -30.95 6.30
N VAL A 689 33.20 -30.81 7.00
CA VAL A 689 32.78 -29.58 7.66
C VAL A 689 32.66 -29.80 9.16
N ASN A 690 33.41 -29.02 9.92
CA ASN A 690 33.29 -28.97 11.38
C ASN A 690 32.32 -27.86 11.78
N LEU A 691 31.14 -28.21 12.30
CA LEU A 691 30.17 -27.24 12.83
C LEU A 691 30.22 -27.25 14.35
N VAL A 692 30.55 -26.08 14.93
CA VAL A 692 30.60 -25.92 16.38
C VAL A 692 29.39 -25.08 16.80
N LYS A 693 28.49 -25.68 17.59
CA LYS A 693 27.35 -24.94 18.16
C LYS A 693 27.85 -23.90 19.17
N ILE A 694 27.55 -22.62 18.92
CA ILE A 694 27.99 -21.49 19.76
C ILE A 694 26.84 -20.75 20.44
N TYR A 695 25.59 -21.01 20.01
CA TYR A 695 24.39 -20.46 20.60
C TYR A 695 23.25 -21.47 20.56
N ASP A 696 22.47 -21.53 21.64
CA ASP A 696 21.31 -22.43 21.80
C ASP A 696 20.35 -21.79 22.80
N ASP A 697 19.27 -21.19 22.29
CA ASP A 697 18.26 -20.55 23.14
C ASP A 697 16.93 -20.44 22.36
N ASP A 698 15.86 -20.88 23.00
CA ASP A 698 14.47 -20.81 22.52
C ASP A 698 14.30 -21.18 21.04
N GLY A 699 14.77 -22.40 20.68
CA GLY A 699 14.66 -22.93 19.32
C GLY A 699 15.51 -22.18 18.28
N SER A 700 16.47 -21.38 18.70
CA SER A 700 17.41 -20.68 17.83
C SER A 700 18.83 -21.19 18.08
N TYR A 701 19.47 -21.65 17.02
CA TYR A 701 20.80 -22.24 17.07
C TYR A 701 21.75 -21.51 16.13
N ILE A 702 22.98 -21.22 16.59
CA ILE A 702 24.04 -20.70 15.72
C ILE A 702 25.21 -21.68 15.77
N TYR A 703 25.68 -22.05 14.60
CA TYR A 703 26.86 -22.90 14.39
C TYR A 703 27.96 -22.10 13.71
N LYS A 704 29.16 -22.17 14.25
CA LYS A 704 30.36 -21.66 13.59
C LYS A 704 30.94 -22.72 12.70
N VAL A 705 31.22 -22.38 11.44
CA VAL A 705 31.86 -23.26 10.47
C VAL A 705 33.38 -23.26 10.72
N GLY A 706 33.92 -24.39 11.14
CA GLY A 706 35.37 -24.60 11.27
C GLY A 706 35.96 -25.13 9.96
N LYS A 707 37.21 -24.74 9.69
CA LYS A 707 37.95 -25.42 8.60
C LYS A 707 38.18 -26.89 8.99
N SER A 708 37.87 -27.80 8.09
CA SER A 708 38.31 -29.20 8.19
C SER A 708 39.83 -29.24 8.29
N ARG A 709 40.35 -30.07 9.19
CA ARG A 709 41.80 -30.33 9.28
C ARG A 709 42.28 -31.14 8.08
#